data_0d45f4437983c1f18f06718d467f97fe
#
_entry.id   0d45f4437983c1f18f06718d467f97fe
#
_cell.length_a   1.000
_cell.length_b   1.000
_cell.length_c   1.000
_cell.angle_alpha   90.00
_cell.angle_beta   90.00
_cell.angle_gamma   90.00
#
_symmetry.space_group_name_H-M   'P 1'
#
loop_
_entity.id
_entity.type
_entity.pdbx_description
1 polymer ?
#
loop_
_entity_poly.entity_id
_entity_poly.type
_entity_poly.pdbx_seq_one_letter_code
_entity_poly.pdbx_strand_id
1 'polypeptide(L)'
;MSMYKKLIGSLTISLLFLLSATPSFAQQNDVKVTGKITDGSGAPLAGVVVVIKDGKSNNGAVSNTQGVYEIKVPASSTLLFTCLGYTDQEVKLGASNVVNVTMTEDAQSLDEVVVVGYGTQKKKDLTGGLAVVSKQTLEMVSTNNLMDRLVGQVAGLNITTGNEAPGSNQTLLIRGQNSLTASNDPLIILDGIPYSGGLADLDPNIIENMSVLKDASAVAIYGSRGSNGVILIQTKRGSQGEFHVTYKTKLAIAEPMQRIETMGPNEFIRLKQDMGRLKNNYSGEQLDPLVGSIISASEKVNYAKGITNDWQDYVFRTVFTMDHQLSFQGGNEKTTYMASVSYLDNPGVVYNSNYQRTNVYASINQKMNDWLSVGLTTQFVNRETGGATPNLEHAIKQSPYGIYKDETGAYYEEPMDYSNLPNPMKDVNADQKRTGRNFMANGFLDLKLPVKGLSFRSQFGYNYRSQMNGTYYGRNTVTGKKVDGRAELANNHTTDWTWENVLKFDRDFGKHHIDFTGLFSMQEAQYTAASQSGEGFVNDDSSFYRMDGAEKKIAISSSFWKENFVSGMFRVNYGFNSKYLLTVTGRADSFSAFAENHKWAFFPSAALAWHLGEESFIKDNASWIDMLKIRLSYGANGNNAISRYQSLDRLYSTNGVKYIWGDGSSAANSAYLPSDGIGNPDLRWETTYTANVGIDFQFFNGRLGGTIDMYLSNTHDLLMSRTVPIMNGYSKILYNVGQTRNKGIELTLHSQNIRKKDFRWETDFTFSLNRDQIVALRGDGNDDINNKWFIGQPLSVYYDWNMIGIWQEGDEFTFTDKDGKEVAHQTGATPGAAKLEDVDGNGVIDSQDRKVIGSKQPRFTMSMGNRFSYKDFYFSFLFNGVFGKWMTDNVANISSYTFGSGNYIHGVKYWTPETPDAEVVSPGYQASFSHGYYKKLNYVQLRNITLGYRVNQKFVRRIGLSAIDVNVSVNNVCAFSNMRQMLNYDNTWFASFPTARSYVLGLTLTF
;
A
#
# COMPACT_ATOMS: atom_id res chain seq x y z
N MET A 1 4.72 34.08 -20.56
CA MET A 1 6.17 34.12 -20.34
C MET A 1 6.68 35.40 -19.63
N SER A 2 5.95 36.54 -19.63
CA SER A 2 6.36 37.80 -18.96
C SER A 2 6.05 37.83 -17.45
N MET A 3 5.05 37.11 -17.00
CA MET A 3 4.63 37.10 -15.58
C MET A 3 5.55 36.25 -14.67
N TYR A 4 6.15 35.18 -15.22
CA TYR A 4 7.04 34.28 -14.47
C TYR A 4 8.42 34.95 -14.14
N LYS A 5 8.91 35.82 -15.01
CA LYS A 5 10.16 36.54 -14.75
C LYS A 5 10.05 37.57 -13.63
N LYS A 6 8.88 38.14 -13.38
CA LYS A 6 8.64 39.09 -12.29
C LYS A 6 8.47 38.42 -10.92
N LEU A 7 7.96 37.16 -10.88
CA LEU A 7 7.81 36.43 -9.63
C LEU A 7 9.16 35.90 -9.09
N ILE A 8 10.05 35.47 -9.97
CA ILE A 8 11.39 35.00 -9.59
C ILE A 8 12.27 36.15 -9.12
N GLY A 9 12.15 37.33 -9.71
CA GLY A 9 12.89 38.55 -9.28
C GLY A 9 12.45 39.06 -7.92
N SER A 10 11.19 38.88 -7.53
CA SER A 10 10.66 39.31 -6.22
C SER A 10 11.06 38.38 -5.09
N LEU A 11 11.17 37.06 -5.36
CA LEU A 11 11.62 36.06 -4.37
C LEU A 11 13.11 36.16 -4.04
N THR A 12 13.96 36.50 -5.03
CA THR A 12 15.41 36.66 -4.82
C THR A 12 15.77 37.91 -4.00
N ILE A 13 14.98 38.98 -4.10
CA ILE A 13 15.22 40.21 -3.32
C ILE A 13 14.77 40.07 -1.87
N SER A 14 13.69 39.30 -1.59
CA SER A 14 13.25 39.01 -0.22
C SER A 14 14.18 38.04 0.54
N LEU A 15 14.92 37.19 -0.17
CA LEU A 15 15.88 36.26 0.46
C LEU A 15 17.20 36.93 0.84
N LEU A 16 17.57 38.04 0.19
CA LEU A 16 18.82 38.79 0.45
C LEU A 16 18.73 39.75 1.65
N PHE A 17 17.53 40.12 2.10
CA PHE A 17 17.37 41.02 3.26
C PHE A 17 17.37 40.29 4.62
N LEU A 18 17.39 38.95 4.65
CA LEU A 18 17.42 38.14 5.89
C LEU A 18 18.84 37.78 6.37
N LEU A 19 19.89 38.21 5.66
CA LEU A 19 21.29 37.79 5.90
C LEU A 19 22.17 38.82 6.60
N SER A 20 21.63 39.92 7.13
CA SER A 20 22.46 40.93 7.79
C SER A 20 22.00 41.31 9.22
N ALA A 21 22.23 40.39 10.16
CA ALA A 21 22.24 40.72 11.60
C ALA A 21 23.39 39.97 12.28
N THR A 22 24.45 40.64 12.54
CA THR A 22 25.57 40.15 13.38
C THR A 22 25.32 40.50 14.84
N PRO A 23 25.33 39.53 15.79
CA PRO A 23 25.30 39.80 17.21
C PRO A 23 26.72 39.96 17.77
N SER A 24 26.91 40.99 18.64
CA SER A 24 28.11 41.19 19.45
C SER A 24 28.21 40.17 20.59
N PHE A 25 29.40 39.60 20.77
CA PHE A 25 29.71 38.67 21.83
C PHE A 25 30.40 39.32 23.02
N ALA A 26 29.94 38.98 24.23
CA ALA A 26 30.64 39.25 25.47
C ALA A 26 31.61 38.09 25.77
N GLN A 27 32.84 38.39 26.13
CA GLN A 27 33.90 37.43 26.39
C GLN A 27 33.69 36.76 27.75
N GLN A 28 33.53 35.41 27.78
CA GLN A 28 33.45 34.61 28.98
C GLN A 28 34.75 33.75 29.07
N ASN A 29 35.34 33.57 30.26
CA ASN A 29 36.56 32.81 30.49
C ASN A 29 36.29 31.30 30.29
N ASP A 30 36.67 30.77 29.17
CA ASP A 30 36.55 29.35 28.86
C ASP A 30 37.73 28.56 29.39
N VAL A 31 37.46 27.38 29.98
CA VAL A 31 38.44 26.40 30.44
C VAL A 31 38.57 25.28 29.39
N LYS A 32 39.80 24.87 29.11
CA LYS A 32 40.09 23.72 28.23
C LYS A 32 39.91 22.42 29.02
N VAL A 33 38.92 21.62 28.62
CA VAL A 33 38.64 20.30 29.21
C VAL A 33 39.09 19.20 28.23
N THR A 34 39.77 18.19 28.74
CA THR A 34 40.22 17.01 27.99
C THR A 34 39.82 15.73 28.72
N GLY A 35 39.73 14.65 28.04
CA GLY A 35 39.43 13.35 28.66
C GLY A 35 39.43 12.19 27.69
N LYS A 36 39.33 11.00 28.22
CA LYS A 36 39.21 9.77 27.44
C LYS A 36 37.84 9.15 27.67
N ILE A 37 37.20 8.77 26.55
CA ILE A 37 35.89 8.09 26.54
C ILE A 37 36.11 6.63 26.20
N THR A 38 35.58 5.74 27.02
CA THR A 38 35.66 4.30 26.84
C THR A 38 34.27 3.68 26.85
N ASP A 39 34.12 2.49 26.31
CA ASP A 39 32.95 1.65 26.52
C ASP A 39 33.01 0.88 27.86
N GLY A 40 31.96 0.13 28.19
CA GLY A 40 31.87 -0.70 29.40
C GLY A 40 32.94 -1.80 29.50
N SER A 41 33.65 -2.12 28.43
CA SER A 41 34.77 -3.04 28.40
C SER A 41 36.15 -2.36 28.57
N GLY A 42 36.17 -1.02 28.65
CA GLY A 42 37.39 -0.22 28.74
C GLY A 42 38.02 0.11 27.36
N ALA A 43 37.40 -0.28 26.24
CA ALA A 43 37.91 0.04 24.91
C ALA A 43 37.61 1.53 24.56
N PRO A 44 38.55 2.24 23.88
CA PRO A 44 38.33 3.65 23.53
C PRO A 44 37.20 3.83 22.51
N LEU A 45 36.29 4.77 22.80
CA LEU A 45 35.18 5.13 21.92
C LEU A 45 35.49 6.34 21.07
N ALA A 46 35.46 6.14 19.75
CA ALA A 46 35.60 7.21 18.76
C ALA A 46 34.21 7.71 18.32
N GLY A 47 34.12 8.99 18.01
CA GLY A 47 32.86 9.54 17.45
C GLY A 47 31.81 9.94 18.48
N VAL A 48 32.15 9.94 19.76
CA VAL A 48 31.26 10.48 20.80
C VAL A 48 31.22 11.99 20.71
N VAL A 49 30.05 12.54 20.57
CA VAL A 49 29.80 13.98 20.55
C VAL A 49 29.74 14.50 21.99
N VAL A 50 30.55 15.51 22.31
CA VAL A 50 30.61 16.14 23.61
C VAL A 50 30.15 17.58 23.47
N VAL A 51 29.03 17.93 24.12
CA VAL A 51 28.44 19.29 24.07
C VAL A 51 28.12 19.78 25.49
N ILE A 52 27.89 21.08 25.61
CA ILE A 52 27.41 21.65 26.88
C ILE A 52 25.91 21.43 26.96
N LYS A 53 25.41 20.83 28.05
CA LYS A 53 24.00 20.50 28.25
C LYS A 53 23.05 21.70 28.16
N ASP A 54 23.46 22.86 28.63
CA ASP A 54 22.63 24.06 28.72
C ASP A 54 22.63 24.92 27.42
N GLY A 55 23.19 24.45 26.32
CA GLY A 55 23.05 25.02 24.97
C GLY A 55 23.56 26.46 24.79
N LYS A 56 24.30 27.04 25.75
CA LYS A 56 24.69 28.43 25.71
C LYS A 56 25.98 28.72 24.91
N SER A 57 26.62 27.70 24.35
CA SER A 57 27.78 27.91 23.48
C SER A 57 27.78 26.88 22.33
N ASN A 58 28.15 27.34 21.13
CA ASN A 58 28.31 26.50 19.92
C ASN A 58 29.53 25.56 19.97
N ASN A 59 30.17 25.35 21.11
CA ASN A 59 31.35 24.55 21.24
C ASN A 59 30.99 23.07 21.47
N GLY A 60 31.18 22.22 20.47
CA GLY A 60 31.13 20.78 20.54
C GLY A 60 32.50 20.16 20.21
N ALA A 61 32.79 19.01 20.77
CA ALA A 61 33.94 18.20 20.41
C ALA A 61 33.50 16.77 20.08
N VAL A 62 34.32 16.08 19.27
CA VAL A 62 34.08 14.66 18.94
C VAL A 62 35.31 13.85 19.34
N SER A 63 35.14 12.75 20.06
CA SER A 63 36.25 11.89 20.45
C SER A 63 36.94 11.26 19.23
N ASN A 64 38.28 11.22 19.28
CA ASN A 64 39.07 10.62 18.23
C ASN A 64 39.12 9.09 18.34
N THR A 65 39.87 8.41 17.44
CA THR A 65 40.03 6.95 17.41
C THR A 65 40.65 6.31 18.67
N GLN A 66 41.25 7.13 19.52
CA GLN A 66 41.81 6.72 20.82
C GLN A 66 40.86 7.06 21.98
N GLY A 67 39.63 7.53 21.65
CA GLY A 67 38.64 7.94 22.63
C GLY A 67 38.94 9.30 23.28
N VAL A 68 39.92 10.04 22.82
CA VAL A 68 40.32 11.32 23.43
C VAL A 68 39.52 12.47 22.80
N TYR A 69 39.02 13.36 23.64
CA TYR A 69 38.34 14.58 23.24
C TYR A 69 38.95 15.80 23.90
N GLU A 70 38.76 16.96 23.30
CA GLU A 70 39.17 18.26 23.80
C GLU A 70 38.07 19.29 23.49
N ILE A 71 37.58 19.98 24.53
CA ILE A 71 36.52 20.99 24.38
C ILE A 71 36.85 22.23 25.24
N LYS A 72 36.49 23.42 24.74
CA LYS A 72 36.60 24.68 25.54
C LYS A 72 35.21 25.08 26.02
N VAL A 73 35.04 25.18 27.33
CA VAL A 73 33.73 25.41 27.94
C VAL A 73 33.85 26.30 29.21
N PRO A 74 32.80 27.02 29.59
CA PRO A 74 32.80 27.75 30.88
C PRO A 74 33.04 26.83 32.08
N ALA A 75 33.72 27.29 33.09
CA ALA A 75 34.24 26.51 34.23
C ALA A 75 33.17 25.78 35.08
N SER A 76 31.88 26.04 34.92
CA SER A 76 30.77 25.43 35.69
C SER A 76 29.80 24.64 34.80
N SER A 77 30.21 24.33 33.56
CA SER A 77 29.35 23.65 32.59
C SER A 77 29.08 22.19 32.97
N THR A 78 27.94 21.67 32.54
CA THR A 78 27.65 20.23 32.48
C THR A 78 27.89 19.76 31.05
N LEU A 79 28.78 18.79 30.87
CA LEU A 79 29.05 18.17 29.58
C LEU A 79 28.07 17.02 29.37
N LEU A 80 27.48 16.96 28.18
CA LEU A 80 26.66 15.86 27.69
C LEU A 80 27.45 15.09 26.64
N PHE A 81 27.61 13.78 26.86
CA PHE A 81 28.30 12.85 25.98
C PHE A 81 27.25 11.98 25.28
N THR A 82 27.16 12.10 23.96
CA THR A 82 26.21 11.35 23.15
C THR A 82 26.90 10.56 22.09
N CYS A 83 26.52 9.29 21.91
CA CYS A 83 27.04 8.42 20.87
C CYS A 83 25.97 7.44 20.41
N LEU A 84 25.84 7.24 19.11
CA LEU A 84 24.86 6.29 18.55
C LEU A 84 25.13 4.88 19.07
N GLY A 85 24.16 4.30 19.75
CA GLY A 85 24.23 2.98 20.38
C GLY A 85 24.78 2.99 21.81
N TYR A 86 24.87 4.16 22.45
CA TYR A 86 25.27 4.31 23.84
C TYR A 86 24.31 5.23 24.60
N THR A 87 24.10 4.97 25.89
CA THR A 87 23.31 5.83 26.76
C THR A 87 24.02 7.16 26.99
N ASP A 88 23.29 8.26 26.83
CA ASP A 88 23.81 9.59 27.09
C ASP A 88 24.33 9.74 28.51
N GLN A 89 25.52 10.31 28.68
CA GLN A 89 26.16 10.55 29.97
C GLN A 89 26.30 12.04 30.22
N GLU A 90 25.91 12.47 31.43
CA GLU A 90 26.04 13.85 31.86
C GLU A 90 27.09 13.95 32.94
N VAL A 91 28.06 14.84 32.79
CA VAL A 91 29.11 15.08 33.78
C VAL A 91 29.24 16.57 34.07
N LYS A 92 28.95 16.98 35.30
CA LYS A 92 29.18 18.34 35.74
C LYS A 92 30.68 18.57 36.01
N LEU A 93 31.24 19.61 35.43
CA LEU A 93 32.63 19.98 35.61
C LEU A 93 32.91 20.35 37.07
N GLY A 94 33.92 19.67 37.64
CA GLY A 94 34.47 19.96 38.96
C GLY A 94 35.78 20.77 38.88
N ALA A 95 36.62 20.64 39.91
CA ALA A 95 37.92 21.33 39.97
C ALA A 95 38.96 20.74 38.98
N SER A 96 38.71 19.59 38.34
CA SER A 96 39.62 18.93 37.40
C SER A 96 39.22 19.24 35.97
N ASN A 97 40.18 19.64 35.13
CA ASN A 97 39.98 19.84 33.70
C ASN A 97 40.16 18.54 32.87
N VAL A 98 40.33 17.39 33.53
CA VAL A 98 40.38 16.06 32.90
C VAL A 98 39.15 15.28 33.28
N VAL A 99 38.27 14.97 32.34
CA VAL A 99 37.03 14.24 32.55
C VAL A 99 37.01 12.98 31.68
N ASN A 100 37.21 11.82 32.32
CA ASN A 100 37.14 10.52 31.67
C ASN A 100 35.71 9.98 31.85
N VAL A 101 35.12 9.42 30.77
CA VAL A 101 33.75 8.92 30.76
C VAL A 101 33.72 7.50 30.21
N THR A 102 32.98 6.63 30.92
CA THR A 102 32.68 5.30 30.40
C THR A 102 31.23 5.30 29.93
N MET A 103 31.02 5.17 28.62
CA MET A 103 29.71 5.08 28.02
C MET A 103 29.18 3.65 28.17
N THR A 104 27.98 3.51 28.67
CA THR A 104 27.25 2.24 28.66
C THR A 104 26.54 2.07 27.33
N GLU A 105 26.71 0.91 26.70
CA GLU A 105 25.97 0.60 25.47
C GLU A 105 24.47 0.65 25.73
N ASP A 106 23.74 1.37 24.87
CA ASP A 106 22.29 1.40 24.90
C ASP A 106 21.76 0.07 24.35
N ALA A 107 21.38 -0.83 25.27
CA ALA A 107 20.58 -2.00 24.92
C ALA A 107 19.19 -1.47 24.57
N GLN A 108 18.87 -1.34 23.26
CA GLN A 108 17.60 -0.83 22.70
C GLN A 108 16.68 -0.25 23.75
N SER A 109 16.76 1.06 23.95
CA SER A 109 16.23 1.76 25.11
C SER A 109 14.81 1.31 25.44
N LEU A 110 14.61 0.74 26.61
CA LEU A 110 13.28 0.51 27.20
C LEU A 110 12.45 1.81 27.28
N ASP A 111 13.11 2.96 27.13
CA ASP A 111 12.55 4.29 27.08
C ASP A 111 12.31 4.79 25.63
N GLU A 112 12.33 3.90 24.61
CA GLU A 112 11.96 4.27 23.23
C GLU A 112 10.59 4.99 23.24
N VAL A 113 10.59 6.24 22.78
CA VAL A 113 9.38 7.06 22.71
C VAL A 113 8.73 6.83 21.35
N VAL A 114 7.48 6.41 21.38
CA VAL A 114 6.68 6.14 20.16
C VAL A 114 5.51 7.10 20.08
N VAL A 115 5.11 7.39 18.84
CA VAL A 115 3.96 8.25 18.62
C VAL A 115 2.67 7.44 18.73
N VAL A 116 1.76 7.94 19.54
CA VAL A 116 0.46 7.31 19.81
C VAL A 116 -0.63 8.38 19.65
N GLY A 117 -1.17 8.49 18.48
CA GLY A 117 -2.23 9.46 18.20
C GLY A 117 -1.80 10.91 18.47
N TYR A 118 -2.41 11.55 19.47
CA TYR A 118 -2.17 12.96 19.80
C TYR A 118 -1.02 13.19 20.78
N GLY A 119 0.00 12.34 20.77
CA GLY A 119 1.16 12.50 21.64
C GLY A 119 2.20 11.41 21.47
N THR A 120 3.23 11.51 22.27
CA THR A 120 4.28 10.50 22.37
C THR A 120 4.19 9.81 23.73
N GLN A 121 4.41 8.49 23.77
CA GLN A 121 4.48 7.70 24.99
C GLN A 121 5.72 6.80 24.95
N LYS A 122 6.22 6.44 26.13
CA LYS A 122 7.27 5.43 26.19
C LYS A 122 6.67 4.07 25.78
N LYS A 123 7.35 3.33 24.95
CA LYS A 123 6.91 2.01 24.45
C LYS A 123 6.56 1.05 25.59
N LYS A 124 7.30 1.10 26.69
CA LYS A 124 7.01 0.31 27.88
C LYS A 124 5.65 0.64 28.51
N ASP A 125 5.19 1.90 28.43
CA ASP A 125 3.96 2.35 29.11
C ASP A 125 2.70 2.18 28.25
N LEU A 126 2.84 1.59 27.04
CA LEU A 126 1.71 1.30 26.16
C LEU A 126 0.90 0.12 26.65
N THR A 127 -0.42 0.28 26.68
CA THR A 127 -1.38 -0.78 26.97
C THR A 127 -1.94 -1.47 25.73
N GLY A 128 -1.85 -0.81 24.56
CA GLY A 128 -2.37 -1.30 23.27
C GLY A 128 -1.31 -1.90 22.37
N GLY A 129 -1.73 -2.72 21.39
CA GLY A 129 -0.88 -3.31 20.35
C GLY A 129 -0.45 -2.30 19.31
N LEU A 130 0.84 -1.97 19.28
CA LEU A 130 1.46 -1.04 18.37
C LEU A 130 2.67 -1.68 17.68
N ALA A 131 2.73 -1.62 16.36
CA ALA A 131 3.94 -1.96 15.62
C ALA A 131 4.60 -0.69 15.08
N VAL A 132 5.87 -0.49 15.41
CA VAL A 132 6.67 0.65 14.93
C VAL A 132 7.61 0.18 13.84
N VAL A 133 7.59 0.88 12.71
CA VAL A 133 8.54 0.70 11.62
C VAL A 133 9.54 1.85 11.68
N SER A 134 10.74 1.55 12.12
CA SER A 134 11.80 2.54 12.29
C SER A 134 12.36 3.00 10.93
N LYS A 135 13.01 4.15 10.91
CA LYS A 135 13.76 4.63 9.75
C LYS A 135 14.74 3.57 9.22
N GLN A 136 15.47 2.87 10.11
CA GLN A 136 16.41 1.83 9.72
C GLN A 136 15.71 0.68 8.99
N THR A 137 14.53 0.29 9.44
CA THR A 137 13.71 -0.75 8.79
C THR A 137 13.21 -0.28 7.41
N LEU A 138 12.74 0.97 7.31
CA LEU A 138 12.32 1.57 6.04
C LEU A 138 13.47 1.71 5.02
N GLU A 139 14.70 1.90 5.47
CA GLU A 139 15.88 2.03 4.62
C GLU A 139 16.47 0.68 4.17
N MET A 140 16.03 -0.47 4.75
CA MET A 140 16.49 -1.81 4.32
C MET A 140 16.16 -2.10 2.85
N VAL A 141 14.99 -1.65 2.38
CA VAL A 141 14.54 -1.88 1.01
C VAL A 141 14.70 -0.59 0.22
N SER A 142 15.63 -0.59 -0.73
CA SER A 142 15.94 0.58 -1.56
C SER A 142 14.98 0.72 -2.73
N THR A 143 13.70 1.02 -2.45
CA THR A 143 12.66 1.29 -3.44
C THR A 143 12.13 2.71 -3.32
N ASN A 144 11.52 3.22 -4.39
CA ASN A 144 10.91 4.56 -4.47
C ASN A 144 9.44 4.56 -4.05
N ASN A 145 8.86 3.37 -3.81
CA ASN A 145 7.50 3.19 -3.33
C ASN A 145 7.52 2.89 -1.81
N LEU A 146 6.78 3.68 -1.03
CA LEU A 146 6.67 3.52 0.41
C LEU A 146 6.09 2.14 0.81
N MET A 147 5.11 1.67 0.04
CA MET A 147 4.43 0.41 0.32
C MET A 147 5.36 -0.79 0.21
N ASP A 148 6.22 -0.81 -0.81
CA ASP A 148 7.19 -1.90 -1.01
C ASP A 148 8.18 -2.00 0.16
N ARG A 149 8.47 -0.87 0.84
CA ARG A 149 9.31 -0.86 2.04
C ARG A 149 8.63 -1.46 3.26
N LEU A 150 7.29 -1.53 3.27
CA LEU A 150 6.50 -2.05 4.39
C LEU A 150 6.17 -3.54 4.26
N VAL A 151 6.26 -4.11 3.06
CA VAL A 151 5.95 -5.54 2.84
C VAL A 151 6.77 -6.42 3.75
N GLY A 152 6.09 -7.22 4.57
CA GLY A 152 6.72 -8.16 5.51
C GLY A 152 7.36 -7.52 6.76
N GLN A 153 7.32 -6.19 6.92
CA GLN A 153 7.93 -5.51 8.08
C GLN A 153 7.01 -5.49 9.31
N VAL A 154 5.71 -5.63 9.13
CA VAL A 154 4.70 -5.56 10.20
C VAL A 154 3.83 -6.81 10.17
N ALA A 155 3.82 -7.58 11.26
CA ALA A 155 2.91 -8.71 11.40
C ALA A 155 1.46 -8.23 11.36
N GLY A 156 0.60 -8.90 10.59
CA GLY A 156 -0.82 -8.54 10.42
C GLY A 156 -1.09 -7.43 9.41
N LEU A 157 -0.06 -6.77 8.83
CA LEU A 157 -0.20 -5.86 7.71
C LEU A 157 0.00 -6.64 6.40
N ASN A 158 -1.08 -6.79 5.64
CA ASN A 158 -1.05 -7.43 4.33
C ASN A 158 -1.10 -6.35 3.24
N ILE A 159 -0.09 -6.31 2.39
CA ILE A 159 0.03 -5.38 1.27
C ILE A 159 0.00 -6.22 0.00
N THR A 160 -1.00 -6.00 -0.84
CA THR A 160 -1.15 -6.69 -2.12
C THR A 160 -1.06 -5.70 -3.27
N THR A 161 -0.21 -6.02 -4.23
CA THR A 161 -0.05 -5.27 -5.47
C THR A 161 -0.96 -5.86 -6.54
N GLY A 162 -2.18 -5.32 -6.64
CA GLY A 162 -3.09 -5.71 -7.72
C GLY A 162 -2.59 -5.31 -9.11
N ASN A 163 -1.75 -4.28 -9.19
CA ASN A 163 -1.14 -3.77 -10.43
C ASN A 163 0.23 -3.18 -10.11
N GLU A 164 1.30 -3.73 -10.69
CA GLU A 164 2.69 -3.27 -10.53
C GLU A 164 3.06 -2.09 -11.45
N ALA A 165 2.07 -1.45 -12.09
CA ALA A 165 2.32 -0.24 -12.86
C ALA A 165 2.92 0.86 -11.97
N PRO A 166 3.93 1.61 -12.47
CA PRO A 166 4.53 2.69 -11.70
C PRO A 166 3.49 3.72 -11.25
N GLY A 167 3.53 4.10 -9.97
CA GLY A 167 2.59 5.05 -9.37
C GLY A 167 1.19 4.49 -9.07
N SER A 168 0.96 3.19 -9.25
CA SER A 168 -0.30 2.53 -8.84
C SER A 168 -0.42 2.46 -7.31
N ASN A 169 -1.65 2.55 -6.82
CA ASN A 169 -1.95 2.31 -5.41
C ASN A 169 -2.02 0.81 -5.14
N GLN A 170 -1.52 0.41 -3.98
CA GLN A 170 -1.60 -0.95 -3.47
C GLN A 170 -2.74 -1.06 -2.48
N THR A 171 -3.31 -2.26 -2.33
CA THR A 171 -4.33 -2.55 -1.33
C THR A 171 -3.66 -2.90 -0.01
N LEU A 172 -4.13 -2.27 1.06
CA LEU A 172 -3.65 -2.47 2.42
C LEU A 172 -4.75 -3.09 3.26
N LEU A 173 -4.43 -4.15 3.98
CA LEU A 173 -5.33 -4.76 4.95
C LEU A 173 -4.59 -4.97 6.27
N ILE A 174 -5.20 -4.57 7.39
CA ILE A 174 -4.71 -4.87 8.73
C ILE A 174 -5.64 -5.93 9.34
N ARG A 175 -5.08 -7.11 9.68
CA ARG A 175 -5.81 -8.24 10.30
C ARG A 175 -6.95 -8.85 9.46
N GLY A 176 -7.07 -8.52 8.18
CA GLY A 176 -8.10 -9.07 7.28
C GLY A 176 -9.27 -8.13 7.00
N GLN A 177 -10.32 -8.66 6.39
CA GLN A 177 -11.53 -7.92 6.01
C GLN A 177 -12.56 -7.97 7.14
N ASN A 178 -13.14 -6.83 7.50
CA ASN A 178 -14.18 -6.72 8.52
C ASN A 178 -15.57 -6.55 7.92
N SER A 179 -15.68 -5.90 6.75
CA SER A 179 -16.95 -5.64 6.08
C SER A 179 -17.02 -6.31 4.72
N LEU A 180 -18.25 -6.71 4.33
CA LEU A 180 -18.57 -7.30 3.02
C LEU A 180 -18.76 -6.22 1.93
N THR A 181 -19.27 -5.06 2.29
CA THR A 181 -19.69 -4.00 1.34
C THR A 181 -19.03 -2.67 1.58
N ALA A 182 -18.65 -2.36 2.82
CA ALA A 182 -17.93 -1.14 3.16
C ALA A 182 -16.41 -1.28 2.91
N SER A 183 -15.66 -0.17 2.86
CA SER A 183 -14.20 -0.22 2.70
C SER A 183 -13.53 -0.95 3.86
N ASN A 184 -12.50 -1.71 3.54
CA ASN A 184 -11.62 -2.38 4.49
C ASN A 184 -10.24 -1.69 4.58
N ASP A 185 -10.05 -0.53 3.95
CA ASP A 185 -8.78 0.21 3.96
C ASP A 185 -8.50 0.79 5.34
N PRO A 186 -7.25 0.75 5.83
CA PRO A 186 -6.87 1.41 7.08
C PRO A 186 -6.88 2.92 6.93
N LEU A 187 -7.15 3.62 8.03
CA LEU A 187 -7.02 5.06 8.09
C LEU A 187 -5.54 5.48 8.08
N ILE A 188 -5.17 6.41 7.22
CA ILE A 188 -3.83 6.97 7.17
C ILE A 188 -3.83 8.33 7.84
N ILE A 189 -2.91 8.53 8.79
CA ILE A 189 -2.70 9.80 9.49
C ILE A 189 -1.28 10.30 9.17
N LEU A 190 -1.17 11.47 8.59
CA LEU A 190 0.09 12.14 8.27
C LEU A 190 0.27 13.36 9.18
N ASP A 191 1.31 13.34 10.03
CA ASP A 191 1.61 14.39 11.02
C ASP A 191 0.41 14.79 11.90
N GLY A 192 -0.43 13.81 12.26
CA GLY A 192 -1.60 13.99 13.13
C GLY A 192 -2.91 14.26 12.40
N ILE A 193 -2.91 14.52 11.09
CA ILE A 193 -4.11 14.84 10.29
C ILE A 193 -4.45 13.65 9.36
N PRO A 194 -5.75 13.30 9.19
CA PRO A 194 -6.17 12.31 8.21
C PRO A 194 -5.68 12.63 6.81
N TYR A 195 -5.01 11.67 6.19
CA TYR A 195 -4.46 11.80 4.85
C TYR A 195 -5.31 11.03 3.84
N SER A 196 -5.91 11.75 2.92
CA SER A 196 -6.79 11.20 1.89
C SER A 196 -6.11 11.00 0.52
N GLY A 197 -4.79 11.33 0.42
CA GLY A 197 -3.97 11.06 -0.77
C GLY A 197 -3.53 9.61 -0.87
N GLY A 198 -3.00 9.22 -2.03
CA GLY A 198 -2.38 7.91 -2.22
C GLY A 198 -1.03 7.82 -1.51
N LEU A 199 -0.70 6.67 -0.91
CA LEU A 199 0.62 6.48 -0.29
C LEU A 199 1.76 6.48 -1.32
N ALA A 200 1.47 6.21 -2.59
CA ALA A 200 2.43 6.36 -3.69
C ALA A 200 2.86 7.83 -3.93
N ASP A 201 2.07 8.81 -3.45
CA ASP A 201 2.39 10.23 -3.54
C ASP A 201 3.44 10.67 -2.51
N LEU A 202 3.58 9.92 -1.40
CA LEU A 202 4.53 10.25 -0.36
C LEU A 202 5.96 9.87 -0.77
N ASP A 203 6.90 10.78 -0.58
CA ASP A 203 8.32 10.47 -0.73
C ASP A 203 8.79 9.69 0.50
N PRO A 204 9.24 8.42 0.37
CA PRO A 204 9.71 7.65 1.51
C PRO A 204 10.89 8.31 2.25
N ASN A 205 11.63 9.18 1.59
CA ASN A 205 12.83 9.82 2.16
C ASN A 205 12.50 10.97 3.13
N ILE A 206 11.26 11.53 3.10
CA ILE A 206 10.83 12.52 4.09
C ILE A 206 10.22 11.89 5.34
N ILE A 207 10.02 10.57 5.37
CA ILE A 207 9.41 9.88 6.51
C ILE A 207 10.47 9.60 7.57
N GLU A 208 10.13 9.91 8.83
CA GLU A 208 10.96 9.63 10.00
C GLU A 208 10.63 8.26 10.60
N ASN A 209 9.35 8.02 10.85
CA ASN A 209 8.85 6.73 11.35
C ASN A 209 7.40 6.49 10.94
N MET A 210 6.99 5.24 11.06
CA MET A 210 5.60 4.83 10.88
C MET A 210 5.18 3.94 12.04
N SER A 211 3.91 4.07 12.44
CA SER A 211 3.31 3.22 13.47
C SER A 211 2.02 2.63 12.96
N VAL A 212 1.79 1.34 13.20
CA VAL A 212 0.57 0.64 12.80
C VAL A 212 -0.20 0.26 14.06
N LEU A 213 -1.38 0.89 14.25
CA LEU A 213 -2.30 0.62 15.34
C LEU A 213 -3.26 -0.48 14.91
N LYS A 214 -3.33 -1.56 15.69
CA LYS A 214 -4.06 -2.78 15.30
C LYS A 214 -5.17 -3.19 16.27
N ASP A 215 -5.10 -2.78 17.53
CA ASP A 215 -6.12 -3.15 18.53
C ASP A 215 -7.11 -2.02 18.84
N ALA A 216 -8.27 -2.39 19.40
CA ALA A 216 -9.35 -1.45 19.66
C ALA A 216 -8.94 -0.29 20.57
N SER A 217 -8.11 -0.51 21.59
CA SER A 217 -7.67 0.53 22.50
C SER A 217 -6.72 1.52 21.85
N ALA A 218 -5.77 1.03 21.05
CA ALA A 218 -4.83 1.88 20.31
C ALA A 218 -5.57 2.71 19.24
N VAL A 219 -6.54 2.12 18.59
CA VAL A 219 -7.29 2.71 17.47
C VAL A 219 -8.43 3.62 17.96
N ALA A 220 -8.92 3.45 19.20
CA ALA A 220 -10.05 4.20 19.76
C ALA A 220 -9.88 5.74 19.69
N ILE A 221 -8.64 6.23 19.65
CA ILE A 221 -8.34 7.66 19.45
C ILE A 221 -8.93 8.16 18.13
N TYR A 222 -8.98 7.31 17.10
CA TYR A 222 -9.48 7.63 15.76
C TYR A 222 -10.92 7.16 15.52
N GLY A 223 -11.52 6.46 16.50
CA GLY A 223 -12.95 6.13 16.61
C GLY A 223 -13.49 5.39 15.40
N SER A 224 -14.52 5.95 14.80
CA SER A 224 -15.30 5.35 13.72
C SER A 224 -14.55 5.15 12.41
N ARG A 225 -13.37 5.68 12.25
CA ARG A 225 -12.50 5.44 11.09
C ARG A 225 -11.45 4.36 11.34
N GLY A 226 -11.37 3.87 12.58
CA GLY A 226 -10.31 2.98 13.02
C GLY A 226 -10.63 1.50 12.94
N SER A 227 -11.85 1.08 12.56
CA SER A 227 -12.24 -0.35 12.55
C SER A 227 -11.29 -1.24 11.75
N ASN A 228 -10.69 -0.71 10.70
CA ASN A 228 -9.75 -1.41 9.82
C ASN A 228 -8.27 -1.16 10.18
N GLY A 229 -8.01 -0.59 11.38
CA GLY A 229 -6.67 -0.19 11.82
C GLY A 229 -6.27 1.21 11.34
N VAL A 230 -5.16 1.70 11.89
CA VAL A 230 -4.63 3.05 11.58
C VAL A 230 -3.14 2.99 11.31
N ILE A 231 -2.70 3.68 10.27
CA ILE A 231 -1.28 3.86 9.93
C ILE A 231 -0.91 5.32 10.23
N LEU A 232 -0.05 5.52 11.22
CA LEU A 232 0.50 6.81 11.57
C LEU A 232 1.81 7.02 10.83
N ILE A 233 1.93 8.12 10.12
CA ILE A 233 3.14 8.51 9.40
C ILE A 233 3.63 9.82 9.97
N GLN A 234 4.89 9.85 10.39
CA GLN A 234 5.56 11.06 10.79
C GLN A 234 6.60 11.45 9.75
N THR A 235 6.54 12.71 9.35
CA THR A 235 7.57 13.29 8.49
C THR A 235 8.74 13.82 9.31
N LYS A 236 9.90 13.91 8.69
CA LYS A 236 11.11 14.50 9.27
C LYS A 236 10.88 15.97 9.56
N ARG A 237 11.37 16.39 10.71
CA ARG A 237 11.36 17.80 11.14
C ARG A 237 12.77 18.33 11.24
N GLY A 238 12.90 19.65 11.24
CA GLY A 238 14.16 20.28 11.57
C GLY A 238 14.62 19.90 12.97
N SER A 239 15.92 19.73 13.14
CA SER A 239 16.57 19.50 14.43
C SER A 239 17.46 20.66 14.82
N GLN A 240 17.72 20.82 16.12
CA GLN A 240 18.74 21.75 16.58
C GLN A 240 20.11 21.26 16.11
N GLY A 241 20.94 22.18 15.61
CA GLY A 241 22.27 21.89 15.13
C GLY A 241 22.66 22.77 13.95
N GLU A 242 23.85 22.52 13.43
CA GLU A 242 24.38 23.23 12.26
C GLU A 242 23.52 22.95 11.02
N PHE A 243 23.58 23.87 10.08
CA PHE A 243 22.92 23.72 8.79
C PHE A 243 23.56 22.58 7.99
N HIS A 244 22.75 21.61 7.57
CA HIS A 244 23.17 20.50 6.75
C HIS A 244 22.41 20.45 5.44
N VAL A 245 23.15 20.20 4.37
CA VAL A 245 22.58 19.90 3.05
C VAL A 245 22.81 18.42 2.78
N THR A 246 21.75 17.69 2.44
CA THR A 246 21.86 16.28 2.05
C THR A 246 21.33 16.09 0.64
N TYR A 247 22.17 15.56 -0.23
CA TYR A 247 21.78 15.09 -1.55
C TYR A 247 21.71 13.57 -1.57
N LYS A 248 20.56 13.04 -1.98
CA LYS A 248 20.36 11.60 -2.19
C LYS A 248 20.00 11.34 -3.64
N THR A 249 20.61 10.31 -4.23
CA THR A 249 20.21 9.83 -5.55
C THR A 249 20.15 8.32 -5.57
N LYS A 250 19.20 7.81 -6.35
CA LYS A 250 19.09 6.40 -6.70
C LYS A 250 18.94 6.28 -8.21
N LEU A 251 19.82 5.52 -8.79
CA LEU A 251 19.82 5.19 -10.21
C LEU A 251 19.54 3.70 -10.32
N ALA A 252 18.56 3.32 -11.13
CA ALA A 252 18.20 1.91 -11.25
C ALA A 252 17.98 1.49 -12.70
N ILE A 253 18.36 0.26 -13.00
CA ILE A 253 17.95 -0.46 -14.21
C ILE A 253 16.90 -1.48 -13.78
N ALA A 254 15.75 -1.48 -14.45
CA ALA A 254 14.66 -2.40 -14.16
C ALA A 254 14.23 -3.17 -15.41
N GLU A 255 13.89 -4.44 -15.20
CA GLU A 255 13.41 -5.40 -16.19
C GLU A 255 12.24 -6.22 -15.63
N PRO A 256 11.37 -6.85 -16.43
CA PRO A 256 10.40 -7.81 -15.92
C PRO A 256 11.11 -8.93 -15.18
N MET A 257 10.69 -9.24 -13.95
CA MET A 257 11.27 -10.32 -13.16
C MET A 257 11.06 -11.68 -13.84
N GLN A 258 9.95 -11.84 -14.55
CA GLN A 258 9.54 -13.04 -15.23
C GLN A 258 8.70 -12.70 -16.47
N ARG A 259 8.79 -13.52 -17.51
CA ARG A 259 7.92 -13.51 -18.69
C ARG A 259 7.12 -14.80 -18.72
N ILE A 260 6.05 -14.84 -19.49
CA ILE A 260 5.26 -16.05 -19.75
C ILE A 260 5.85 -16.74 -20.98
N GLU A 261 6.37 -17.92 -20.83
CA GLU A 261 6.88 -18.69 -21.97
C GLU A 261 5.69 -19.27 -22.75
N THR A 262 5.42 -18.73 -23.94
CA THR A 262 4.38 -19.22 -24.83
C THR A 262 4.93 -20.29 -25.77
N MET A 263 4.05 -21.11 -26.36
CA MET A 263 4.48 -22.10 -27.33
C MET A 263 5.19 -21.42 -28.52
N GLY A 264 6.35 -21.97 -28.87
CA GLY A 264 7.12 -21.54 -30.02
C GLY A 264 6.46 -21.93 -31.36
N PRO A 265 7.03 -21.50 -32.48
CA PRO A 265 6.42 -21.66 -33.80
C PRO A 265 6.02 -23.10 -34.13
N ASN A 266 6.90 -24.06 -33.87
CA ASN A 266 6.64 -25.49 -34.17
C ASN A 266 5.59 -26.10 -33.25
N GLU A 267 5.65 -25.76 -31.95
CA GLU A 267 4.65 -26.22 -30.98
C GLU A 267 3.26 -25.66 -31.31
N PHE A 268 3.21 -24.38 -31.71
CA PHE A 268 1.97 -23.75 -32.14
C PHE A 268 1.33 -24.44 -33.33
N ILE A 269 2.10 -24.78 -34.39
CA ILE A 269 1.58 -25.52 -35.53
C ILE A 269 1.06 -26.89 -35.12
N ARG A 270 1.79 -27.60 -34.24
CA ARG A 270 1.34 -28.90 -33.71
C ARG A 270 0.02 -28.74 -32.93
N LEU A 271 -0.08 -27.73 -32.05
CA LEU A 271 -1.33 -27.41 -31.37
C LEU A 271 -2.50 -27.22 -32.35
N LYS A 272 -2.28 -26.46 -33.45
CA LYS A 272 -3.30 -26.18 -34.47
C LYS A 272 -3.67 -27.46 -35.25
N GLN A 273 -2.72 -28.33 -35.51
CA GLN A 273 -2.98 -29.64 -36.16
C GLN A 273 -3.82 -30.54 -35.24
N ASP A 274 -3.48 -30.61 -33.95
CA ASP A 274 -4.23 -31.41 -32.98
C ASP A 274 -5.66 -30.88 -32.82
N MET A 275 -5.83 -29.55 -32.79
CA MET A 275 -7.14 -28.90 -32.81
C MET A 275 -7.92 -29.24 -34.06
N GLY A 276 -7.27 -29.20 -35.23
CA GLY A 276 -7.88 -29.58 -36.51
C GLY A 276 -8.38 -31.02 -36.47
N ARG A 277 -7.57 -31.93 -35.93
CA ARG A 277 -7.96 -33.37 -35.79
C ARG A 277 -9.11 -33.55 -34.82
N LEU A 278 -9.00 -33.01 -33.62
CA LEU A 278 -9.90 -33.30 -32.50
C LEU A 278 -11.24 -32.56 -32.59
N LYS A 279 -11.23 -31.31 -33.06
CA LYS A 279 -12.44 -30.46 -33.12
C LYS A 279 -13.13 -30.52 -34.48
N ASN A 280 -12.37 -30.51 -35.58
CA ASN A 280 -12.89 -30.35 -36.92
C ASN A 280 -12.82 -31.64 -37.77
N ASN A 281 -12.27 -32.72 -37.19
CA ASN A 281 -12.03 -33.99 -37.87
C ASN A 281 -11.20 -33.84 -39.16
N TYR A 282 -10.25 -32.91 -39.20
CA TYR A 282 -9.35 -32.64 -40.31
C TYR A 282 -8.34 -33.79 -40.48
N SER A 283 -8.01 -34.08 -41.72
CA SER A 283 -6.99 -35.07 -42.10
C SER A 283 -6.24 -34.65 -43.38
N GLY A 284 -5.10 -35.28 -43.65
CA GLY A 284 -4.30 -35.03 -44.86
C GLY A 284 -3.98 -33.57 -45.10
N GLU A 285 -4.24 -33.07 -46.31
CA GLU A 285 -3.95 -31.68 -46.70
C GLU A 285 -4.67 -30.62 -45.86
N GLN A 286 -5.76 -30.94 -45.19
CA GLN A 286 -6.47 -30.01 -44.30
C GLN A 286 -5.63 -29.61 -43.09
N LEU A 287 -4.67 -30.45 -42.69
CA LEU A 287 -3.74 -30.20 -41.60
C LEU A 287 -2.44 -29.50 -42.04
N ASP A 288 -2.26 -29.29 -43.31
CA ASP A 288 -1.11 -28.54 -43.84
C ASP A 288 -1.26 -27.03 -43.51
N PRO A 289 -0.26 -26.38 -42.88
CA PRO A 289 -0.35 -24.97 -42.54
C PRO A 289 -0.53 -24.03 -43.71
N LEU A 290 -0.04 -24.37 -44.91
CA LEU A 290 -0.13 -23.54 -46.09
C LEU A 290 -1.44 -23.74 -46.87
N VAL A 291 -1.85 -24.97 -47.02
CA VAL A 291 -3.00 -25.36 -47.86
C VAL A 291 -4.26 -25.50 -47.03
N GLY A 292 -4.18 -26.15 -45.88
CA GLY A 292 -5.30 -26.43 -44.99
C GLY A 292 -5.89 -25.18 -44.29
N SER A 293 -6.76 -25.41 -43.33
CA SER A 293 -7.49 -24.34 -42.60
C SER A 293 -7.12 -24.25 -41.11
N ILE A 294 -5.96 -24.78 -40.74
CA ILE A 294 -5.54 -24.80 -39.32
C ILE A 294 -5.01 -23.46 -38.81
N ILE A 295 -4.52 -22.60 -39.69
CA ILE A 295 -4.12 -21.23 -39.41
C ILE A 295 -4.82 -20.26 -40.34
N SER A 296 -4.92 -19.00 -39.94
CA SER A 296 -5.61 -17.95 -40.73
C SER A 296 -4.86 -17.53 -42.00
N ALA A 297 -5.50 -16.77 -42.86
CA ALA A 297 -4.88 -16.25 -44.06
C ALA A 297 -3.69 -15.32 -43.78
N SER A 298 -3.81 -14.46 -42.77
CA SER A 298 -2.72 -13.60 -42.28
C SER A 298 -1.53 -14.40 -41.78
N GLU A 299 -1.78 -15.45 -41.01
CA GLU A 299 -0.73 -16.31 -40.45
C GLU A 299 0.03 -17.08 -41.54
N LYS A 300 -0.67 -17.51 -42.61
CA LYS A 300 -0.05 -18.19 -43.74
C LYS A 300 1.00 -17.32 -44.46
N VAL A 301 0.78 -15.99 -44.49
CA VAL A 301 1.74 -15.05 -45.10
C VAL A 301 3.07 -15.10 -44.37
N ASN A 302 3.05 -15.04 -43.04
CA ASN A 302 4.27 -15.09 -42.22
C ASN A 302 4.86 -16.50 -42.19
N TYR A 303 4.02 -17.53 -42.07
CA TYR A 303 4.47 -18.92 -42.12
C TYR A 303 5.24 -19.25 -43.41
N ALA A 304 4.71 -18.87 -44.57
CA ALA A 304 5.36 -19.07 -45.86
C ALA A 304 6.71 -18.32 -45.98
N LYS A 305 6.84 -17.17 -45.37
CA LYS A 305 8.07 -16.34 -45.31
C LYS A 305 9.04 -16.76 -44.23
N GLY A 306 8.68 -17.70 -43.33
CA GLY A 306 9.47 -18.07 -42.16
C GLY A 306 9.58 -16.93 -41.13
N ILE A 307 8.64 -15.98 -41.12
CA ILE A 307 8.62 -14.84 -40.15
C ILE A 307 7.89 -15.28 -38.87
N THR A 308 8.52 -15.08 -37.76
CA THR A 308 7.94 -15.35 -36.44
C THR A 308 8.12 -14.16 -35.52
N ASN A 309 7.16 -13.97 -34.58
CA ASN A 309 7.13 -12.91 -33.61
C ASN A 309 7.08 -13.47 -32.17
N ASP A 310 7.95 -13.01 -31.29
CA ASP A 310 7.70 -13.04 -29.85
C ASP A 310 7.01 -11.71 -29.45
N TRP A 311 5.71 -11.79 -29.21
CA TRP A 311 4.91 -10.61 -28.90
C TRP A 311 5.30 -9.93 -27.60
N GLN A 312 5.93 -10.64 -26.69
CA GLN A 312 6.40 -10.07 -25.43
C GLN A 312 7.61 -9.16 -25.62
N ASP A 313 8.40 -9.32 -26.68
CA ASP A 313 9.49 -8.40 -27.03
C ASP A 313 9.00 -7.02 -27.44
N TYR A 314 7.76 -6.92 -27.96
CA TYR A 314 7.15 -5.63 -28.28
C TYR A 314 6.53 -4.93 -27.09
N VAL A 315 6.09 -5.67 -26.06
CA VAL A 315 5.34 -5.12 -24.92
C VAL A 315 6.19 -4.91 -23.68
N PHE A 316 7.33 -5.60 -23.55
CA PHE A 316 8.24 -5.44 -22.42
C PHE A 316 9.54 -4.74 -22.81
N ARG A 317 10.10 -3.99 -21.89
CA ARG A 317 11.37 -3.27 -22.06
C ARG A 317 12.17 -3.20 -20.79
N THR A 318 13.50 -3.07 -20.91
CA THR A 318 14.38 -2.66 -19.82
C THR A 318 14.36 -1.14 -19.73
N VAL A 319 14.29 -0.62 -18.53
CA VAL A 319 14.16 0.83 -18.28
C VAL A 319 15.18 1.33 -17.28
N PHE A 320 15.45 2.63 -17.36
CA PHE A 320 16.30 3.35 -16.42
C PHE A 320 15.47 4.30 -15.56
N THR A 321 15.58 4.16 -14.24
CA THR A 321 14.86 4.97 -13.24
C THR A 321 15.83 5.91 -12.54
N MET A 322 15.40 7.14 -12.29
CA MET A 322 16.15 8.15 -11.54
C MET A 322 15.31 8.70 -10.38
N ASP A 323 15.91 8.77 -9.20
CA ASP A 323 15.33 9.44 -8.02
C ASP A 323 16.39 10.37 -7.42
N HIS A 324 16.09 11.66 -7.36
CA HIS A 324 16.96 12.69 -6.82
C HIS A 324 16.26 13.47 -5.72
N GLN A 325 16.92 13.66 -4.60
CA GLN A 325 16.42 14.47 -3.51
C GLN A 325 17.50 15.40 -2.99
N LEU A 326 17.17 16.67 -2.83
CA LEU A 326 17.97 17.66 -2.13
C LEU A 326 17.20 18.11 -0.90
N SER A 327 17.82 18.03 0.28
CA SER A 327 17.21 18.42 1.55
C SER A 327 18.13 19.35 2.33
N PHE A 328 17.50 20.29 3.02
CA PHE A 328 18.10 21.31 3.86
C PHE A 328 17.54 21.20 5.26
N GLN A 329 18.38 21.10 6.26
CA GLN A 329 17.95 20.94 7.66
C GLN A 329 18.86 21.74 8.58
N GLY A 330 18.28 22.36 9.61
CA GLY A 330 19.03 23.07 10.62
C GLY A 330 18.13 23.70 11.65
N GLY A 331 18.74 24.41 12.61
CA GLY A 331 17.98 25.14 13.61
C GLY A 331 18.76 25.44 14.87
N ASN A 332 18.14 26.23 15.72
CA ASN A 332 18.60 26.56 17.05
C ASN A 332 17.53 26.19 18.11
N GLU A 333 17.71 26.58 19.35
CA GLU A 333 16.77 26.31 20.46
C GLU A 333 15.37 26.86 20.24
N LYS A 334 15.21 27.90 19.41
CA LYS A 334 13.93 28.55 19.17
C LYS A 334 13.30 28.16 17.84
N THR A 335 14.11 27.97 16.80
CA THR A 335 13.64 27.71 15.44
C THR A 335 14.30 26.48 14.89
N THR A 336 13.52 25.52 14.41
CA THR A 336 14.00 24.37 13.63
C THR A 336 13.28 24.32 12.31
N TYR A 337 14.01 24.01 11.24
CA TYR A 337 13.46 23.98 9.88
C TYR A 337 14.03 22.83 9.06
N MET A 338 13.22 22.34 8.15
CA MET A 338 13.59 21.38 7.13
C MET A 338 12.87 21.73 5.83
N ALA A 339 13.59 21.67 4.72
CA ALA A 339 13.00 21.75 3.38
C ALA A 339 13.60 20.65 2.50
N SER A 340 12.82 20.11 1.58
CA SER A 340 13.33 19.17 0.58
C SER A 340 12.59 19.31 -0.75
N VAL A 341 13.33 19.03 -1.82
CA VAL A 341 12.79 18.87 -3.18
C VAL A 341 13.23 17.53 -3.70
N SER A 342 12.31 16.75 -4.25
CA SER A 342 12.65 15.49 -4.90
C SER A 342 12.01 15.39 -6.27
N TYR A 343 12.69 14.69 -7.18
CA TYR A 343 12.24 14.36 -8.52
C TYR A 343 12.49 12.87 -8.78
N LEU A 344 11.43 12.19 -9.13
CA LEU A 344 11.43 10.78 -9.52
C LEU A 344 10.98 10.67 -10.97
N ASP A 345 11.78 10.00 -11.80
CA ASP A 345 11.42 9.52 -13.12
C ASP A 345 11.49 7.99 -13.11
N ASN A 346 10.34 7.34 -13.21
CA ASN A 346 10.17 5.90 -13.06
C ASN A 346 9.35 5.32 -14.23
N PRO A 347 9.96 5.16 -15.42
CA PRO A 347 9.30 4.48 -16.51
C PRO A 347 9.04 3.01 -16.16
N GLY A 348 7.89 2.48 -16.61
CA GLY A 348 7.52 1.09 -16.38
C GLY A 348 8.14 0.14 -17.37
N VAL A 349 8.31 -1.12 -16.96
CA VAL A 349 8.83 -2.21 -17.79
C VAL A 349 7.88 -2.66 -18.90
N VAL A 350 6.61 -2.23 -18.84
CA VAL A 350 5.66 -2.35 -19.97
C VAL A 350 5.84 -1.16 -20.87
N TYR A 351 5.87 -1.42 -22.20
CA TYR A 351 6.06 -0.38 -23.22
C TYR A 351 5.12 0.81 -22.98
N ASN A 352 5.63 2.03 -23.18
CA ASN A 352 4.93 3.29 -23.08
C ASN A 352 4.33 3.64 -21.70
N SER A 353 4.53 2.84 -20.64
CA SER A 353 4.13 3.24 -19.28
C SER A 353 5.18 4.15 -18.66
N ASN A 354 4.75 5.33 -18.16
CA ASN A 354 5.64 6.32 -17.55
C ASN A 354 5.02 6.87 -16.26
N TYR A 355 5.86 7.16 -15.27
CA TYR A 355 5.48 7.81 -14.03
C TYR A 355 6.56 8.80 -13.60
N GLN A 356 6.17 10.04 -13.39
CA GLN A 356 7.04 11.10 -12.86
C GLN A 356 6.40 11.72 -11.63
N ARG A 357 7.23 12.07 -10.65
CA ARG A 357 6.78 12.73 -9.43
C ARG A 357 7.77 13.80 -9.00
N THR A 358 7.27 15.01 -8.81
CA THR A 358 7.99 16.10 -8.14
C THR A 358 7.35 16.33 -6.79
N ASN A 359 8.15 16.38 -5.74
CA ASN A 359 7.69 16.62 -4.37
C ASN A 359 8.48 17.79 -3.77
N VAL A 360 7.78 18.76 -3.18
CA VAL A 360 8.35 19.86 -2.41
C VAL A 360 7.78 19.76 -1.00
N TYR A 361 8.66 19.70 -0.03
CA TYR A 361 8.31 19.58 1.38
C TYR A 361 8.99 20.69 2.17
N ALA A 362 8.28 21.29 3.13
CA ALA A 362 8.86 22.24 4.07
C ALA A 362 8.20 22.10 5.45
N SER A 363 9.01 22.17 6.50
CA SER A 363 8.57 22.17 7.89
C SER A 363 9.34 23.20 8.68
N ILE A 364 8.64 24.01 9.45
CA ILE A 364 9.21 24.97 10.38
C ILE A 364 8.51 24.87 11.72
N ASN A 365 9.29 24.85 12.80
CA ASN A 365 8.78 24.91 14.16
C ASN A 365 9.46 26.07 14.87
N GLN A 366 8.67 26.92 15.51
CA GLN A 366 9.12 28.12 16.21
C GLN A 366 8.63 28.10 17.65
N LYS A 367 9.56 28.06 18.59
CA LYS A 367 9.29 28.38 20.01
C LYS A 367 9.26 29.89 20.18
N MET A 368 8.07 30.46 20.28
CA MET A 368 7.89 31.91 20.44
C MET A 368 8.37 32.35 21.82
N ASN A 369 8.01 31.56 22.85
CA ASN A 369 8.43 31.72 24.24
C ASN A 369 8.27 30.37 24.97
N ASP A 370 8.40 30.35 26.32
CA ASP A 370 8.36 29.10 27.08
C ASP A 370 6.96 28.45 27.15
N TRP A 371 5.89 29.19 26.87
CA TRP A 371 4.52 28.67 26.92
C TRP A 371 3.84 28.60 25.56
N LEU A 372 4.43 29.18 24.47
CA LEU A 372 3.85 29.17 23.14
C LEU A 372 4.85 28.67 22.10
N SER A 373 4.48 27.63 21.36
CA SER A 373 5.16 27.18 20.15
C SER A 373 4.18 27.11 18.99
N VAL A 374 4.66 27.42 17.79
CA VAL A 374 3.89 27.33 16.56
C VAL A 374 4.68 26.51 15.53
N GLY A 375 3.99 25.83 14.65
CA GLY A 375 4.63 25.10 13.57
C GLY A 375 3.78 25.04 12.33
N LEU A 376 4.44 24.87 11.19
CA LEU A 376 3.83 24.71 9.89
C LEU A 376 4.59 23.64 9.11
N THR A 377 3.85 22.68 8.56
CA THR A 377 4.35 21.70 7.61
C THR A 377 3.57 21.83 6.32
N THR A 378 4.26 21.91 5.19
CA THR A 378 3.62 21.96 3.87
C THR A 378 4.23 20.95 2.94
N GLN A 379 3.42 20.38 2.07
CA GLN A 379 3.84 19.46 1.02
C GLN A 379 3.10 19.77 -0.27
N PHE A 380 3.83 19.83 -1.37
CA PHE A 380 3.25 19.88 -2.71
C PHE A 380 3.80 18.73 -3.53
N VAL A 381 2.88 17.97 -4.14
CA VAL A 381 3.19 16.85 -5.03
C VAL A 381 2.59 17.13 -6.39
N ASN A 382 3.41 17.03 -7.44
CA ASN A 382 2.93 16.96 -8.82
C ASN A 382 3.35 15.60 -9.38
N ARG A 383 2.38 14.81 -9.80
CA ARG A 383 2.62 13.53 -10.47
C ARG A 383 2.07 13.55 -11.89
N GLU A 384 2.77 12.89 -12.77
CA GLU A 384 2.35 12.66 -14.14
C GLU A 384 2.49 11.18 -14.45
N THR A 385 1.42 10.57 -14.93
CA THR A 385 1.40 9.21 -15.44
C THR A 385 0.98 9.30 -16.89
N GLY A 386 1.77 8.76 -17.78
CA GLY A 386 1.52 8.91 -19.22
C GLY A 386 1.72 7.62 -19.99
N GLY A 387 1.27 7.67 -21.25
CA GLY A 387 1.42 6.64 -22.26
C GLY A 387 0.32 5.58 -22.25
N ALA A 388 -0.24 5.34 -23.40
CA ALA A 388 -1.15 4.23 -23.66
C ALA A 388 -0.36 2.93 -23.69
N THR A 389 -0.69 1.99 -22.80
CA THR A 389 0.03 0.72 -22.68
C THR A 389 -0.57 -0.35 -23.56
N PRO A 390 0.24 -1.31 -24.05
CA PRO A 390 -0.24 -2.44 -24.81
C PRO A 390 -1.12 -3.36 -23.96
N ASN A 391 -1.96 -4.16 -24.65
CA ASN A 391 -2.75 -5.21 -24.01
C ASN A 391 -1.89 -6.45 -23.78
N LEU A 392 -1.49 -6.72 -22.54
CA LEU A 392 -0.63 -7.84 -22.17
C LEU A 392 -1.31 -9.20 -22.39
N GLU A 393 -2.63 -9.29 -22.20
CA GLU A 393 -3.39 -10.52 -22.44
C GLU A 393 -3.31 -10.91 -23.91
N HIS A 394 -3.55 -9.95 -24.80
CA HIS A 394 -3.44 -10.21 -26.23
C HIS A 394 -2.02 -10.58 -26.61
N ALA A 395 -0.99 -9.94 -26.03
CA ALA A 395 0.41 -10.27 -26.34
C ALA A 395 0.76 -11.72 -25.99
N ILE A 396 0.25 -12.24 -24.87
CA ILE A 396 0.49 -13.63 -24.47
C ILE A 396 -0.27 -14.63 -25.36
N LYS A 397 -1.47 -14.27 -25.82
CA LYS A 397 -2.34 -15.14 -26.60
C LYS A 397 -2.10 -15.08 -28.11
N GLN A 398 -1.30 -14.15 -28.62
CA GLN A 398 -1.06 -14.03 -30.07
C GLN A 398 -0.27 -15.19 -30.63
N SER A 399 -0.57 -15.50 -31.91
CA SER A 399 0.17 -16.46 -32.70
C SER A 399 1.60 -16.00 -32.99
N PRO A 400 2.60 -16.88 -32.93
CA PRO A 400 3.94 -16.55 -33.38
C PRO A 400 4.01 -16.17 -34.86
N TYR A 401 3.01 -16.52 -35.66
CA TYR A 401 2.90 -16.16 -37.11
C TYR A 401 1.98 -14.95 -37.36
N GLY A 402 1.41 -14.34 -36.33
CA GLY A 402 0.55 -13.17 -36.48
C GLY A 402 1.28 -11.96 -37.10
N ILE A 403 0.60 -11.17 -37.91
CA ILE A 403 1.18 -9.99 -38.57
C ILE A 403 1.24 -8.83 -37.55
N TYR A 404 2.45 -8.33 -37.24
CA TYR A 404 2.65 -7.22 -36.31
C TYR A 404 2.33 -5.86 -36.92
N LYS A 405 2.87 -5.57 -38.12
CA LYS A 405 2.65 -4.33 -38.87
C LYS A 405 2.40 -4.64 -40.34
N ASP A 406 1.63 -3.76 -41.00
CA ASP A 406 1.41 -3.80 -42.42
C ASP A 406 2.61 -3.21 -43.21
N GLU A 407 2.53 -3.23 -44.52
CA GLU A 407 3.57 -2.73 -45.42
C GLU A 407 3.80 -1.21 -45.30
N THR A 408 2.86 -0.47 -44.72
CA THR A 408 2.97 0.97 -44.45
C THR A 408 3.64 1.26 -43.09
N GLY A 409 3.89 0.23 -42.29
CA GLY A 409 4.42 0.33 -40.93
C GLY A 409 3.36 0.62 -39.86
N ALA A 410 2.08 0.66 -40.21
CA ALA A 410 0.99 0.77 -39.23
C ALA A 410 0.74 -0.57 -38.53
N TYR A 411 0.24 -0.54 -37.30
CA TYR A 411 -0.12 -1.77 -36.56
C TYR A 411 -1.25 -2.50 -37.28
N TYR A 412 -1.02 -3.77 -37.60
CA TYR A 412 -2.03 -4.62 -38.25
C TYR A 412 -3.16 -4.90 -37.23
N GLU A 413 -4.41 -4.61 -37.56
CA GLU A 413 -5.50 -4.60 -36.56
C GLU A 413 -5.77 -5.99 -35.99
N GLU A 414 -5.88 -7.01 -36.84
CA GLU A 414 -6.23 -8.38 -36.49
C GLU A 414 -5.12 -9.36 -36.92
N PRO A 415 -4.03 -9.49 -36.17
CA PRO A 415 -2.85 -10.27 -36.55
C PRO A 415 -3.09 -11.69 -37.05
N MET A 416 -4.22 -12.27 -36.63
CA MET A 416 -4.64 -13.65 -36.96
C MET A 416 -6.02 -13.69 -37.60
N ASP A 417 -6.50 -12.60 -38.14
CA ASP A 417 -7.86 -12.44 -38.70
C ASP A 417 -8.99 -12.73 -37.68
N TYR A 418 -8.72 -12.51 -36.38
CA TYR A 418 -9.68 -12.68 -35.29
C TYR A 418 -9.93 -11.35 -34.56
N SER A 419 -11.16 -10.85 -34.61
CA SER A 419 -11.54 -9.57 -33.97
C SER A 419 -11.50 -9.59 -32.44
N ASN A 420 -11.60 -10.75 -31.81
CA ASN A 420 -11.50 -10.91 -30.37
C ASN A 420 -10.05 -10.97 -29.83
N LEU A 421 -9.06 -11.09 -30.71
CA LEU A 421 -7.64 -11.01 -30.39
C LEU A 421 -6.92 -9.97 -31.27
N PRO A 422 -7.28 -8.69 -31.14
CA PRO A 422 -6.62 -7.63 -31.90
C PRO A 422 -5.17 -7.45 -31.46
N ASN A 423 -4.42 -6.73 -32.29
CA ASN A 423 -3.02 -6.40 -32.04
C ASN A 423 -2.84 -5.78 -30.63
N PRO A 424 -1.96 -6.32 -29.80
CA PRO A 424 -1.73 -5.75 -28.47
C PRO A 424 -1.25 -4.31 -28.50
N MET A 425 -0.64 -3.87 -29.59
CA MET A 425 -0.08 -2.53 -29.77
C MET A 425 -1.02 -1.56 -30.50
N LYS A 426 -2.25 -1.95 -30.82
CA LYS A 426 -3.17 -1.23 -31.73
C LYS A 426 -3.43 0.24 -31.36
N ASP A 427 -3.39 0.58 -30.09
CA ASP A 427 -3.71 1.92 -29.59
C ASP A 427 -2.57 2.56 -28.75
N VAL A 428 -1.35 2.01 -28.80
CA VAL A 428 -0.21 2.57 -28.02
C VAL A 428 0.22 3.97 -28.48
N ASN A 429 -0.21 4.41 -29.67
CA ASN A 429 0.01 5.76 -30.16
C ASN A 429 -1.04 6.77 -29.64
N ALA A 430 -2.00 6.34 -28.83
CA ALA A 430 -2.94 7.27 -28.21
C ALA A 430 -2.20 8.23 -27.27
N ASP A 431 -2.55 9.51 -27.35
CA ASP A 431 -2.06 10.52 -26.40
C ASP A 431 -2.82 10.35 -25.09
N GLN A 432 -2.15 9.76 -24.09
CA GLN A 432 -2.71 9.55 -22.75
C GLN A 432 -1.88 10.25 -21.69
N LYS A 433 -2.53 11.14 -20.97
CA LYS A 433 -1.90 11.91 -19.90
C LYS A 433 -2.80 11.96 -18.66
N ARG A 434 -2.24 11.60 -17.51
CA ARG A 434 -2.89 11.72 -16.21
C ARG A 434 -2.00 12.58 -15.31
N THR A 435 -2.53 13.71 -14.87
CA THR A 435 -1.81 14.61 -13.97
C THR A 435 -2.52 14.66 -12.63
N GLY A 436 -1.78 14.44 -11.55
CA GLY A 436 -2.28 14.60 -10.20
C GLY A 436 -1.47 15.66 -9.46
N ARG A 437 -2.15 16.60 -8.81
CA ARG A 437 -1.54 17.62 -7.95
C ARG A 437 -2.15 17.54 -6.57
N ASN A 438 -1.30 17.49 -5.56
CA ASN A 438 -1.71 17.46 -4.17
C ASN A 438 -0.95 18.55 -3.42
N PHE A 439 -1.68 19.45 -2.76
CA PHE A 439 -1.13 20.44 -1.84
C PHE A 439 -1.69 20.19 -0.45
N MET A 440 -0.82 20.03 0.53
CA MET A 440 -1.17 19.86 1.93
C MET A 440 -0.46 20.93 2.77
N ALA A 441 -1.19 21.52 3.70
CA ALA A 441 -0.65 22.41 4.72
C ALA A 441 -1.20 22.00 6.08
N ASN A 442 -0.34 21.91 7.09
CA ASN A 442 -0.68 21.54 8.46
C ASN A 442 -0.02 22.52 9.41
N GLY A 443 -0.81 23.39 10.03
CA GLY A 443 -0.37 24.38 11.01
C GLY A 443 -0.82 23.97 12.41
N PHE A 444 0.01 24.22 13.42
CA PHE A 444 -0.36 23.99 14.80
C PHE A 444 0.13 25.11 15.73
N LEU A 445 -0.55 25.21 16.85
CA LEU A 445 -0.25 26.09 17.96
C LEU A 445 -0.28 25.24 19.24
N ASP A 446 0.85 25.18 19.95
CA ASP A 446 1.02 24.49 21.23
C ASP A 446 1.12 25.50 22.36
N LEU A 447 0.25 25.39 23.37
CA LEU A 447 0.22 26.21 24.57
C LEU A 447 0.52 25.35 25.80
N LYS A 448 1.54 25.73 26.58
CA LYS A 448 1.73 25.24 27.93
C LYS A 448 0.94 26.13 28.85
N LEU A 449 -0.05 25.57 29.55
CA LEU A 449 -0.92 26.30 30.45
C LEU A 449 -0.28 26.45 31.82
N PRO A 450 -0.71 27.41 32.69
CA PRO A 450 -0.08 27.67 33.99
C PRO A 450 -0.09 26.49 34.94
N VAL A 451 -1.01 25.52 34.76
CA VAL A 451 -1.06 24.30 35.56
C VAL A 451 0.03 23.33 35.10
N LYS A 452 0.91 22.91 35.99
CA LYS A 452 2.01 21.99 35.65
C LYS A 452 1.48 20.69 35.03
N GLY A 453 1.97 20.36 33.86
CA GLY A 453 1.55 19.19 33.09
C GLY A 453 0.35 19.43 32.16
N LEU A 454 -0.29 20.61 32.18
CA LEU A 454 -1.42 20.94 31.33
C LEU A 454 -0.96 21.68 30.09
N SER A 455 -1.36 21.16 28.91
CA SER A 455 -1.08 21.76 27.60
C SER A 455 -2.31 21.73 26.71
N PHE A 456 -2.37 22.66 25.77
CA PHE A 456 -3.42 22.73 24.77
C PHE A 456 -2.77 22.87 23.40
N ARG A 457 -3.21 22.04 22.43
CA ARG A 457 -2.82 22.12 21.03
C ARG A 457 -4.03 22.38 20.16
N SER A 458 -3.96 23.38 19.30
CA SER A 458 -4.90 23.58 18.20
C SER A 458 -4.15 23.35 16.89
N GLN A 459 -4.70 22.50 16.03
CA GLN A 459 -4.09 22.11 14.76
C GLN A 459 -5.10 22.23 13.65
N PHE A 460 -4.68 22.81 12.52
CA PHE A 460 -5.48 22.96 11.32
C PHE A 460 -4.76 22.38 10.12
N GLY A 461 -5.39 21.40 9.49
CA GLY A 461 -4.93 20.77 8.27
C GLY A 461 -5.80 21.15 7.10
N TYR A 462 -5.20 21.44 5.97
CA TYR A 462 -5.86 21.70 4.69
C TYR A 462 -5.22 20.86 3.60
N ASN A 463 -6.04 20.22 2.78
CA ASN A 463 -5.59 19.39 1.68
C ASN A 463 -6.40 19.73 0.42
N TYR A 464 -5.71 20.01 -0.68
CA TYR A 464 -6.27 20.24 -2.00
C TYR A 464 -5.69 19.25 -2.99
N ARG A 465 -6.54 18.47 -3.64
CA ARG A 465 -6.15 17.50 -4.66
C ARG A 465 -6.86 17.81 -5.95
N SER A 466 -6.10 17.84 -7.05
CA SER A 466 -6.64 17.99 -8.40
C SER A 466 -6.10 16.88 -9.28
N GLN A 467 -6.94 16.28 -10.08
CA GLN A 467 -6.58 15.24 -11.03
C GLN A 467 -7.20 15.55 -12.40
N MET A 468 -6.38 15.42 -13.43
CA MET A 468 -6.80 15.48 -14.83
C MET A 468 -6.43 14.16 -15.50
N ASN A 469 -7.39 13.55 -16.20
CA ASN A 469 -7.19 12.38 -17.04
C ASN A 469 -7.61 12.75 -18.45
N GLY A 470 -6.66 12.80 -19.39
CA GLY A 470 -6.91 13.04 -20.81
C GLY A 470 -6.49 11.83 -21.64
N THR A 471 -7.30 11.44 -22.60
CA THR A 471 -6.96 10.41 -23.58
C THR A 471 -7.47 10.83 -24.95
N TYR A 472 -6.62 10.77 -25.95
CA TYR A 472 -6.97 11.00 -27.34
C TYR A 472 -6.49 9.84 -28.22
N TYR A 473 -7.43 9.20 -28.88
CA TYR A 473 -7.18 8.20 -29.89
C TYR A 473 -7.18 8.88 -31.25
N GLY A 474 -5.98 9.19 -31.74
CA GLY A 474 -5.80 9.79 -33.06
C GLY A 474 -5.98 8.78 -34.20
N ARG A 475 -6.02 9.26 -35.43
CA ARG A 475 -6.13 8.42 -36.65
C ARG A 475 -4.97 7.46 -36.85
N ASN A 476 -3.87 7.64 -36.15
CA ASN A 476 -2.73 6.72 -36.07
C ASN A 476 -2.93 5.55 -35.09
N THR A 477 -4.12 5.46 -34.45
CA THR A 477 -4.56 4.34 -33.64
C THR A 477 -5.68 3.59 -34.31
N VAL A 478 -5.85 2.30 -33.98
CA VAL A 478 -6.95 1.50 -34.52
C VAL A 478 -8.32 2.03 -34.06
N THR A 479 -8.42 2.41 -32.80
CA THR A 479 -9.65 2.96 -32.22
C THR A 479 -10.02 4.30 -32.87
N GLY A 480 -9.08 5.23 -32.94
CA GLY A 480 -9.33 6.57 -33.49
C GLY A 480 -9.60 6.60 -34.99
N LYS A 481 -8.93 5.72 -35.76
CA LYS A 481 -9.14 5.57 -37.21
C LYS A 481 -10.60 5.23 -37.57
N LYS A 482 -11.29 4.45 -36.75
CA LYS A 482 -12.70 4.03 -36.97
C LYS A 482 -13.72 5.16 -36.79
N VAL A 483 -13.38 6.19 -36.03
CA VAL A 483 -14.32 7.24 -35.61
C VAL A 483 -13.82 8.66 -35.87
N ASP A 484 -12.80 8.81 -36.71
CA ASP A 484 -12.14 10.09 -37.04
C ASP A 484 -11.60 10.83 -35.77
N GLY A 485 -10.98 10.07 -34.88
CA GLY A 485 -10.50 10.57 -33.60
C GLY A 485 -11.53 10.45 -32.48
N ARG A 486 -11.08 10.10 -31.28
CA ARG A 486 -11.88 10.01 -30.07
C ARG A 486 -11.13 10.63 -28.90
N ALA A 487 -11.77 11.55 -28.21
CA ALA A 487 -11.22 12.20 -27.02
C ALA A 487 -12.05 11.90 -25.77
N GLU A 488 -11.34 11.77 -24.65
CA GLU A 488 -11.91 11.68 -23.31
C GLU A 488 -11.11 12.61 -22.38
N LEU A 489 -11.80 13.47 -21.64
CA LEU A 489 -11.19 14.37 -20.66
C LEU A 489 -12.00 14.33 -19.38
N ALA A 490 -11.37 14.01 -18.27
CA ALA A 490 -11.96 14.06 -16.94
C ALA A 490 -11.10 14.91 -16.00
N ASN A 491 -11.73 15.85 -15.32
CA ASN A 491 -11.12 16.69 -14.31
C ASN A 491 -11.87 16.52 -12.99
N ASN A 492 -11.15 16.30 -11.91
CA ASN A 492 -11.73 16.30 -10.59
C ASN A 492 -10.84 17.04 -9.58
N HIS A 493 -11.46 17.57 -8.55
CA HIS A 493 -10.76 18.12 -7.42
C HIS A 493 -11.49 17.81 -6.12
N THR A 494 -10.71 17.61 -5.09
CA THR A 494 -11.18 17.42 -3.71
C THR A 494 -10.50 18.44 -2.83
N THR A 495 -11.29 19.08 -1.99
CA THR A 495 -10.82 19.95 -0.92
C THR A 495 -11.25 19.33 0.39
N ASP A 496 -10.33 19.13 1.30
CA ASP A 496 -10.67 18.71 2.67
C ASP A 496 -9.88 19.53 3.69
N TRP A 497 -10.53 19.81 4.82
CA TRP A 497 -9.89 20.43 5.96
C TRP A 497 -10.27 19.74 7.25
N THR A 498 -9.36 19.79 8.20
CA THR A 498 -9.53 19.23 9.55
C THR A 498 -9.05 20.24 10.57
N TRP A 499 -9.85 20.50 11.58
CA TRP A 499 -9.49 21.30 12.74
C TRP A 499 -9.62 20.48 14.00
N GLU A 500 -8.51 20.34 14.73
CA GLU A 500 -8.42 19.55 15.94
C GLU A 500 -7.93 20.38 17.12
N ASN A 501 -8.53 20.17 18.28
CA ASN A 501 -8.21 20.83 19.52
C ASN A 501 -8.00 19.76 20.58
N VAL A 502 -6.79 19.72 21.14
CA VAL A 502 -6.35 18.70 22.08
C VAL A 502 -5.96 19.34 23.40
N LEU A 503 -6.63 18.95 24.46
CA LEU A 503 -6.24 19.30 25.84
C LEU A 503 -5.52 18.09 26.45
N LYS A 504 -4.29 18.26 26.89
CA LYS A 504 -3.50 17.20 27.51
C LYS A 504 -3.08 17.60 28.93
N PHE A 505 -3.24 16.67 29.90
CA PHE A 505 -2.71 16.77 31.25
C PHE A 505 -1.87 15.54 31.53
N ASP A 506 -0.58 15.72 31.83
CA ASP A 506 0.40 14.64 32.02
C ASP A 506 1.21 14.96 33.28
N ARG A 507 1.05 14.12 34.34
CA ARG A 507 1.68 14.39 35.63
C ARG A 507 1.88 13.16 36.51
N ASP A 508 3.03 13.12 37.17
CA ASP A 508 3.36 12.16 38.22
C ASP A 508 2.97 12.68 39.60
N PHE A 509 2.33 11.79 40.37
CA PHE A 509 1.97 11.99 41.79
C PHE A 509 2.57 10.84 42.63
N GLY A 510 3.87 10.92 42.89
CA GLY A 510 4.60 9.86 43.58
C GLY A 510 4.63 8.56 42.71
N LYS A 511 3.94 7.52 43.15
CA LYS A 511 3.85 6.24 42.45
C LYS A 511 2.73 6.22 41.34
N HIS A 512 1.94 7.27 41.29
CA HIS A 512 0.81 7.37 40.36
C HIS A 512 1.18 8.28 39.21
N HIS A 513 0.99 7.81 37.99
CA HIS A 513 1.10 8.58 36.76
C HIS A 513 -0.29 8.75 36.13
N ILE A 514 -0.67 9.96 35.76
CA ILE A 514 -1.94 10.26 35.11
C ILE A 514 -1.65 11.05 33.86
N ASP A 515 -2.10 10.50 32.71
CA ASP A 515 -2.14 11.19 31.40
C ASP A 515 -3.60 11.25 30.95
N PHE A 516 -4.14 12.45 30.86
CA PHE A 516 -5.49 12.71 30.33
C PHE A 516 -5.37 13.42 28.99
N THR A 517 -6.14 12.98 28.00
CA THR A 517 -6.26 13.62 26.70
C THR A 517 -7.74 13.86 26.39
N GLY A 518 -8.13 15.10 26.15
CA GLY A 518 -9.43 15.49 25.60
C GLY A 518 -9.27 16.00 24.17
N LEU A 519 -10.15 15.64 23.25
CA LEU A 519 -10.13 16.06 21.86
C LEU A 519 -11.51 16.57 21.43
N PHE A 520 -11.48 17.64 20.63
CA PHE A 520 -12.57 18.07 19.79
C PHE A 520 -12.08 18.25 18.36
N SER A 521 -12.75 17.64 17.36
CA SER A 521 -12.34 17.66 15.95
C SER A 521 -13.53 17.96 15.05
N MET A 522 -13.28 18.77 14.02
CA MET A 522 -14.21 19.02 12.92
C MET A 522 -13.51 18.78 11.59
N GLN A 523 -14.23 18.20 10.64
CA GLN A 523 -13.74 17.97 9.28
C GLN A 523 -14.84 18.26 8.27
N GLU A 524 -14.43 18.74 7.11
CA GLU A 524 -15.27 18.84 5.92
C GLU A 524 -14.49 18.39 4.71
N ALA A 525 -15.13 17.63 3.82
CA ALA A 525 -14.60 17.30 2.52
C ALA A 525 -15.62 17.62 1.42
N GLN A 526 -15.11 18.16 0.32
CA GLN A 526 -15.90 18.52 -0.86
C GLN A 526 -15.21 17.99 -2.11
N TYR A 527 -15.99 17.44 -3.01
CA TYR A 527 -15.51 16.91 -4.29
C TYR A 527 -16.31 17.47 -5.43
N THR A 528 -15.64 17.80 -6.52
CA THR A 528 -16.25 18.21 -7.79
C THR A 528 -15.55 17.48 -8.92
N ALA A 529 -16.31 16.96 -9.88
CA ALA A 529 -15.78 16.37 -11.09
C ALA A 529 -16.59 16.80 -12.32
N ALA A 530 -15.88 16.86 -13.44
CA ALA A 530 -16.47 17.03 -14.76
C ALA A 530 -15.77 16.09 -15.73
N SER A 531 -16.51 15.42 -16.59
CA SER A 531 -15.98 14.61 -17.68
C SER A 531 -16.67 14.91 -18.99
N GLN A 532 -15.91 14.79 -20.05
CA GLN A 532 -16.29 15.06 -21.42
C GLN A 532 -15.73 13.96 -22.32
N SER A 533 -16.50 13.54 -23.30
CA SER A 533 -16.02 12.65 -24.37
C SER A 533 -16.67 13.02 -25.70
N GLY A 534 -16.00 12.70 -26.81
CA GLY A 534 -16.53 12.95 -28.14
C GLY A 534 -15.72 12.24 -29.21
N GLU A 535 -16.33 12.10 -30.38
CA GLU A 535 -15.74 11.46 -31.58
C GLU A 535 -15.87 12.40 -32.78
N GLY A 536 -15.12 12.14 -33.87
CA GLY A 536 -15.19 12.90 -35.12
C GLY A 536 -14.50 14.26 -35.01
N PHE A 537 -13.19 14.29 -34.93
CA PHE A 537 -12.39 15.51 -34.93
C PHE A 537 -11.86 15.80 -36.35
N VAL A 538 -11.78 17.08 -36.71
CA VAL A 538 -11.27 17.51 -38.03
C VAL A 538 -9.81 17.11 -38.21
N ASN A 539 -8.99 17.22 -37.14
CA ASN A 539 -7.58 16.81 -37.13
C ASN A 539 -7.17 16.28 -35.75
N ASP A 540 -5.95 15.76 -35.63
CA ASP A 540 -5.41 15.18 -34.40
C ASP A 540 -4.59 16.17 -33.56
N ASP A 541 -4.33 17.41 -34.05
CA ASP A 541 -3.35 18.33 -33.49
C ASP A 541 -3.71 18.85 -32.07
N SER A 542 -5.00 19.00 -31.82
CA SER A 542 -5.48 19.54 -30.54
C SER A 542 -5.61 18.48 -29.46
N SER A 543 -5.50 17.18 -29.80
CA SER A 543 -5.67 16.08 -28.87
C SER A 543 -6.93 16.24 -28.02
N PHE A 544 -6.91 15.88 -26.72
CA PHE A 544 -8.02 16.06 -25.79
C PHE A 544 -8.14 17.49 -25.21
N TYR A 545 -7.32 18.43 -25.63
CA TYR A 545 -7.35 19.81 -25.11
C TYR A 545 -8.45 20.66 -25.76
N ARG A 546 -9.03 20.22 -26.88
CA ARG A 546 -10.09 20.91 -27.59
C ARG A 546 -11.32 20.03 -27.82
N MET A 547 -12.11 19.84 -26.75
CA MET A 547 -13.27 18.95 -26.74
C MET A 547 -14.45 19.49 -27.58
N ASP A 548 -14.56 20.79 -27.79
CA ASP A 548 -15.55 21.46 -28.62
C ASP A 548 -15.39 21.16 -30.12
N GLY A 549 -14.26 20.57 -30.54
CA GLY A 549 -14.03 20.10 -31.90
C GLY A 549 -14.67 18.76 -32.25
N ALA A 550 -15.32 18.07 -31.30
CA ALA A 550 -16.00 16.81 -31.53
C ALA A 550 -17.34 17.01 -32.26
N GLU A 551 -17.58 16.25 -33.31
CA GLU A 551 -18.82 16.33 -34.10
C GLU A 551 -19.84 15.24 -33.75
N LYS A 552 -19.40 14.14 -33.15
CA LYS A 552 -20.21 12.94 -32.89
C LYS A 552 -20.09 12.48 -31.43
N LYS A 553 -21.14 11.82 -30.94
CA LYS A 553 -21.17 11.15 -29.62
C LYS A 553 -20.67 12.03 -28.46
N ILE A 554 -21.07 13.30 -28.46
CA ILE A 554 -20.67 14.22 -27.40
C ILE A 554 -21.39 13.82 -26.11
N ALA A 555 -20.63 13.55 -25.04
CA ALA A 555 -21.17 13.32 -23.71
C ALA A 555 -20.48 14.22 -22.70
N ILE A 556 -21.26 14.80 -21.81
CA ILE A 556 -20.80 15.66 -20.73
C ILE A 556 -21.45 15.15 -19.43
N SER A 557 -20.66 15.01 -18.39
CA SER A 557 -21.16 14.67 -17.06
C SER A 557 -20.44 15.47 -15.98
N SER A 558 -21.12 15.69 -14.86
CA SER A 558 -20.54 16.30 -13.67
C SER A 558 -21.05 15.63 -12.41
N SER A 559 -20.26 15.71 -11.36
CA SER A 559 -20.66 15.23 -10.04
C SER A 559 -20.14 16.15 -8.94
N PHE A 560 -20.88 16.21 -7.87
CA PHE A 560 -20.56 16.97 -6.67
C PHE A 560 -21.00 16.22 -5.44
N TRP A 561 -20.17 16.25 -4.39
CA TRP A 561 -20.58 15.82 -3.07
C TRP A 561 -19.83 16.60 -1.98
N LYS A 562 -20.47 16.65 -0.82
CA LYS A 562 -19.95 17.26 0.39
C LYS A 562 -20.24 16.38 1.59
N GLU A 563 -19.29 16.29 2.54
CA GLU A 563 -19.48 15.56 3.80
C GLU A 563 -18.85 16.30 4.96
N ASN A 564 -19.43 16.12 6.14
CA ASN A 564 -18.96 16.70 7.39
C ASN A 564 -18.81 15.63 8.46
N PHE A 565 -17.81 15.82 9.30
CA PHE A 565 -17.50 14.94 10.41
C PHE A 565 -17.19 15.74 11.66
N VAL A 566 -17.79 15.40 12.80
CA VAL A 566 -17.55 16.04 14.10
C VAL A 566 -17.28 14.97 15.14
N SER A 567 -16.27 15.19 15.99
CA SER A 567 -15.88 14.21 17.00
C SER A 567 -15.53 14.86 18.33
N GLY A 568 -15.86 14.17 19.41
CA GLY A 568 -15.38 14.43 20.75
C GLY A 568 -14.78 13.17 21.38
N MET A 569 -13.65 13.28 22.10
CA MET A 569 -13.00 12.14 22.71
C MET A 569 -12.38 12.53 24.05
N PHE A 570 -12.40 11.59 25.00
CA PHE A 570 -11.54 11.62 26.17
C PHE A 570 -10.77 10.30 26.30
N ARG A 571 -9.54 10.39 26.83
CA ARG A 571 -8.69 9.26 27.15
C ARG A 571 -8.02 9.51 28.49
N VAL A 572 -8.00 8.50 29.34
CA VAL A 572 -7.28 8.48 30.60
C VAL A 572 -6.31 7.31 30.59
N ASN A 573 -5.03 7.58 30.72
CA ASN A 573 -4.00 6.59 31.01
C ASN A 573 -3.59 6.74 32.45
N TYR A 574 -3.68 5.67 33.23
CA TYR A 574 -3.28 5.61 34.61
C TYR A 574 -2.21 4.55 34.81
N GLY A 575 -1.10 4.92 35.42
CA GLY A 575 0.00 4.03 35.80
C GLY A 575 0.22 4.00 37.30
N PHE A 576 0.35 2.82 37.88
CA PHE A 576 0.73 2.64 39.26
C PHE A 576 2.09 1.95 39.35
N ASN A 577 3.06 2.67 39.93
CA ASN A 577 4.43 2.21 40.17
C ASN A 577 5.14 1.70 38.88
N SER A 578 4.73 2.19 37.70
CA SER A 578 5.16 1.70 36.39
C SER A 578 4.95 0.19 36.14
N LYS A 579 4.14 -0.47 36.98
CA LYS A 579 3.84 -1.91 36.91
C LYS A 579 2.47 -2.21 36.37
N TYR A 580 1.46 -1.49 36.85
CA TYR A 580 0.06 -1.69 36.44
C TYR A 580 -0.42 -0.48 35.70
N LEU A 581 -0.87 -0.71 34.46
CA LEU A 581 -1.30 0.34 33.56
C LEU A 581 -2.75 0.11 33.16
N LEU A 582 -3.55 1.18 33.17
CA LEU A 582 -4.95 1.18 32.74
C LEU A 582 -5.15 2.30 31.73
N THR A 583 -5.75 2.01 30.59
CA THR A 583 -6.23 3.00 29.63
C THR A 583 -7.73 2.87 29.47
N VAL A 584 -8.46 3.99 29.57
CA VAL A 584 -9.89 4.07 29.25
C VAL A 584 -10.09 5.19 28.24
N THR A 585 -10.81 4.90 27.16
CA THR A 585 -11.11 5.87 26.11
C THR A 585 -12.61 5.84 25.81
N GLY A 586 -13.22 7.01 25.68
CA GLY A 586 -14.56 7.17 25.16
C GLY A 586 -14.54 8.18 24.03
N ARG A 587 -15.12 7.84 22.89
CA ARG A 587 -15.20 8.70 21.71
C ARG A 587 -16.60 8.71 21.15
N ALA A 588 -17.09 9.91 20.82
CA ALA A 588 -18.35 10.11 20.11
C ALA A 588 -18.06 10.74 18.75
N ASP A 589 -18.56 10.14 17.70
CA ASP A 589 -18.38 10.58 16.31
C ASP A 589 -19.74 10.84 15.65
N SER A 590 -19.83 11.89 14.85
CA SER A 590 -20.97 12.20 14.00
C SER A 590 -20.54 12.32 12.54
N PHE A 591 -21.27 11.67 11.64
CA PHE A 591 -21.01 11.70 10.21
C PHE A 591 -22.28 12.05 9.43
N SER A 592 -22.17 13.02 8.51
CA SER A 592 -23.32 13.58 7.79
C SER A 592 -24.05 12.60 6.87
N ALA A 593 -23.40 11.50 6.44
CA ALA A 593 -23.97 10.53 5.50
C ALA A 593 -25.01 9.59 6.13
N PHE A 594 -24.98 9.42 7.47
CA PHE A 594 -25.95 8.59 8.17
C PHE A 594 -27.30 9.31 8.36
N ALA A 595 -28.32 8.53 8.66
CA ALA A 595 -29.66 9.02 8.90
C ALA A 595 -29.74 10.01 10.09
N GLU A 596 -30.72 10.89 10.10
CA GLU A 596 -30.81 12.03 11.04
C GLU A 596 -30.68 11.62 12.50
N ASN A 597 -31.33 10.54 12.90
CA ASN A 597 -31.33 10.03 14.28
C ASN A 597 -30.12 9.11 14.60
N HIS A 598 -29.29 8.76 13.61
CA HIS A 598 -28.18 7.80 13.73
C HIS A 598 -26.82 8.38 13.30
N LYS A 599 -26.71 9.71 13.18
CA LYS A 599 -25.43 10.38 12.83
C LYS A 599 -24.38 10.19 13.90
N TRP A 600 -24.77 10.17 15.18
CA TRP A 600 -23.86 10.02 16.33
C TRP A 600 -23.73 8.56 16.73
N ALA A 601 -22.49 8.14 17.00
CA ALA A 601 -22.19 6.87 17.62
C ALA A 601 -21.12 7.05 18.70
N PHE A 602 -21.17 6.19 19.74
CA PHE A 602 -20.24 6.20 20.87
C PHE A 602 -19.40 4.91 20.89
N PHE A 603 -18.08 5.06 21.00
CA PHE A 603 -17.12 3.98 20.92
C PHE A 603 -16.26 3.93 22.18
N PRO A 604 -16.62 3.09 23.16
CA PRO A 604 -15.83 2.89 24.39
C PRO A 604 -14.72 1.87 24.16
N SER A 605 -13.59 2.04 24.85
CA SER A 605 -12.54 1.03 24.95
C SER A 605 -11.82 1.08 26.29
N ALA A 606 -11.31 -0.08 26.71
CA ALA A 606 -10.46 -0.23 27.89
C ALA A 606 -9.28 -1.16 27.61
N ALA A 607 -8.13 -0.87 28.21
CA ALA A 607 -6.97 -1.74 28.15
C ALA A 607 -6.23 -1.77 29.50
N LEU A 608 -5.70 -2.94 29.81
CA LEU A 608 -4.87 -3.21 30.99
C LEU A 608 -3.52 -3.73 30.54
N ALA A 609 -2.45 -3.29 31.21
CA ALA A 609 -1.15 -3.92 31.03
C ALA A 609 -0.47 -4.13 32.39
N TRP A 610 0.21 -5.27 32.51
CA TRP A 610 0.96 -5.67 33.68
C TRP A 610 2.40 -5.94 33.33
N HIS A 611 3.30 -5.15 33.87
CA HIS A 611 4.74 -5.35 33.79
C HIS A 611 5.18 -6.47 34.73
N LEU A 612 4.98 -7.71 34.31
CA LEU A 612 5.30 -8.90 35.08
C LEU A 612 6.80 -8.99 35.38
N GLY A 613 7.67 -8.54 34.51
CA GLY A 613 9.13 -8.50 34.70
C GLY A 613 9.59 -7.58 35.83
N GLU A 614 8.78 -6.58 36.23
CA GLU A 614 9.09 -5.68 37.33
C GLU A 614 8.62 -6.23 38.70
N GLU A 615 7.96 -7.38 38.72
CA GLU A 615 7.60 -8.03 39.99
C GLU A 615 8.82 -8.67 40.67
N SER A 616 8.94 -8.58 41.99
CA SER A 616 10.09 -9.06 42.74
C SER A 616 10.37 -10.54 42.52
N PHE A 617 9.33 -11.37 42.41
CA PHE A 617 9.48 -12.81 42.17
C PHE A 617 10.08 -13.16 40.79
N ILE A 618 10.02 -12.26 39.79
CA ILE A 618 10.73 -12.40 38.52
C ILE A 618 12.05 -11.64 38.52
N LYS A 619 12.03 -10.35 38.92
CA LYS A 619 13.18 -9.45 38.89
C LYS A 619 14.35 -9.99 39.71
N ASP A 620 14.06 -10.58 40.87
CA ASP A 620 15.08 -11.09 41.78
C ASP A 620 15.57 -12.49 41.43
N ASN A 621 14.79 -13.28 40.64
CA ASN A 621 15.09 -14.70 40.34
C ASN A 621 15.45 -14.97 38.87
N ALA A 622 15.13 -14.05 37.96
CA ALA A 622 15.31 -14.25 36.50
C ALA A 622 15.94 -13.03 35.83
N SER A 623 17.18 -12.73 36.16
CA SER A 623 17.94 -11.57 35.66
C SER A 623 18.13 -11.54 34.13
N TRP A 624 17.84 -12.65 33.46
CA TRP A 624 17.86 -12.73 31.98
C TRP A 624 16.60 -12.18 31.31
N ILE A 625 15.57 -11.85 32.07
CA ILE A 625 14.32 -11.20 31.64
C ILE A 625 14.50 -9.69 31.82
N ASP A 626 14.65 -8.96 30.73
CA ASP A 626 14.77 -7.51 30.74
C ASP A 626 13.38 -6.83 30.79
N MET A 627 12.41 -7.41 30.08
CA MET A 627 11.01 -6.98 30.06
C MET A 627 10.11 -8.20 29.82
N LEU A 628 9.03 -8.26 30.58
CA LEU A 628 7.91 -9.17 30.33
C LEU A 628 6.63 -8.43 30.71
N LYS A 629 5.78 -8.16 29.72
CA LYS A 629 4.54 -7.42 29.89
C LYS A 629 3.38 -8.17 29.25
N ILE A 630 2.28 -8.30 29.97
CA ILE A 630 1.02 -8.85 29.48
C ILE A 630 0.04 -7.71 29.24
N ARG A 631 -0.64 -7.72 28.13
CA ARG A 631 -1.63 -6.73 27.70
C ARG A 631 -2.98 -7.39 27.44
N LEU A 632 -4.06 -6.73 27.88
CA LEU A 632 -5.44 -7.10 27.60
C LEU A 632 -6.16 -5.85 27.13
N SER A 633 -6.87 -5.91 26.01
CA SER A 633 -7.71 -4.81 25.55
C SER A 633 -9.05 -5.30 25.01
N TYR A 634 -10.08 -4.46 25.20
CA TYR A 634 -11.40 -4.66 24.64
C TYR A 634 -12.01 -3.30 24.29
N GLY A 635 -12.64 -3.21 23.12
CA GLY A 635 -13.28 -1.95 22.73
C GLY A 635 -14.09 -2.07 21.46
N ALA A 636 -14.86 -1.01 21.22
CA ALA A 636 -15.68 -0.82 20.04
C ALA A 636 -15.09 0.24 19.11
N ASN A 637 -15.13 0.00 17.80
CA ASN A 637 -14.80 0.96 16.75
C ASN A 637 -15.87 0.92 15.67
N GLY A 638 -16.15 2.07 15.06
CA GLY A 638 -17.12 2.17 13.96
C GLY A 638 -16.47 2.04 12.59
N ASN A 639 -17.29 1.82 11.57
CA ASN A 639 -16.92 1.97 10.17
C ASN A 639 -17.90 2.96 9.52
N ASN A 640 -17.36 4.03 8.94
CA ASN A 640 -18.13 5.07 8.27
C ASN A 640 -18.14 4.94 6.74
N ALA A 641 -17.68 3.83 6.20
CA ALA A 641 -17.55 3.61 4.77
C ALA A 641 -18.91 3.38 4.09
N ILE A 642 -19.79 4.36 4.19
CA ILE A 642 -21.06 4.49 3.48
C ILE A 642 -20.95 5.57 2.42
N SER A 643 -21.54 5.36 1.26
CA SER A 643 -21.65 6.41 0.25
C SER A 643 -22.60 7.52 0.73
N ARG A 644 -22.26 8.77 0.34
CA ARG A 644 -22.98 9.96 0.73
C ARG A 644 -24.43 9.90 0.23
N TYR A 645 -25.35 10.49 1.00
CA TYR A 645 -26.77 10.63 0.65
C TYR A 645 -27.54 9.30 0.51
N GLN A 646 -27.00 8.16 0.92
CA GLN A 646 -27.71 6.86 0.87
C GLN A 646 -28.83 6.73 1.90
N SER A 647 -28.84 7.54 2.92
CA SER A 647 -29.95 7.63 3.89
C SER A 647 -31.16 8.42 3.35
N LEU A 648 -31.02 9.08 2.19
CA LEU A 648 -32.05 9.94 1.59
C LEU A 648 -32.66 9.29 0.35
N ASP A 649 -33.94 9.52 0.13
CA ASP A 649 -34.59 9.26 -1.15
C ASP A 649 -34.04 10.20 -2.21
N ARG A 650 -33.61 9.64 -3.32
CA ARG A 650 -32.95 10.39 -4.40
C ARG A 650 -33.66 10.15 -5.72
N LEU A 651 -33.78 11.22 -6.48
CA LEU A 651 -34.22 11.19 -7.86
C LEU A 651 -33.07 11.64 -8.77
N TYR A 652 -33.01 11.08 -9.94
CA TYR A 652 -32.07 11.54 -10.96
C TYR A 652 -32.82 11.84 -12.25
N SER A 653 -32.34 12.85 -12.98
CA SER A 653 -32.87 13.16 -14.32
C SER A 653 -32.06 12.38 -15.37
N THR A 654 -32.74 11.90 -16.38
CA THR A 654 -32.10 11.24 -17.52
C THR A 654 -32.70 11.76 -18.81
N ASN A 655 -31.81 12.04 -19.80
CA ASN A 655 -32.23 12.43 -21.15
C ASN A 655 -32.75 11.24 -21.96
N GLY A 656 -32.56 10.00 -21.47
CA GLY A 656 -32.98 8.77 -22.15
C GLY A 656 -34.46 8.42 -21.93
N VAL A 657 -35.10 8.95 -20.88
CA VAL A 657 -36.50 8.67 -20.57
C VAL A 657 -37.30 9.95 -20.72
N LYS A 658 -38.25 9.94 -21.61
CA LYS A 658 -39.17 11.06 -21.87
C LYS A 658 -40.57 10.72 -21.38
N TYR A 659 -41.22 11.64 -20.72
CA TYR A 659 -42.62 11.52 -20.40
C TYR A 659 -43.46 11.98 -21.58
N ILE A 660 -44.33 11.13 -22.06
CA ILE A 660 -45.22 11.44 -23.19
C ILE A 660 -46.56 11.88 -22.64
N TRP A 661 -47.01 13.10 -22.98
CA TRP A 661 -48.29 13.67 -22.53
C TRP A 661 -49.33 13.56 -23.63
N GLY A 662 -50.59 13.38 -23.22
CA GLY A 662 -51.75 13.44 -24.12
C GLY A 662 -51.79 12.37 -25.22
N ASP A 663 -51.89 12.82 -26.45
CA ASP A 663 -51.97 11.95 -27.67
C ASP A 663 -50.67 11.31 -28.13
N GLY A 664 -49.60 11.48 -27.36
CA GLY A 664 -48.28 10.96 -27.73
C GLY A 664 -47.45 11.85 -28.65
N SER A 665 -47.96 13.04 -29.03
CA SER A 665 -47.27 13.97 -29.91
C SER A 665 -46.26 14.88 -29.18
N SER A 666 -46.40 15.00 -27.85
CA SER A 666 -45.57 15.87 -27.02
C SER A 666 -44.81 15.09 -25.99
N ALA A 667 -43.49 15.02 -26.15
CA ALA A 667 -42.57 14.41 -25.17
C ALA A 667 -41.94 15.48 -24.29
N ALA A 668 -42.05 15.34 -22.97
CA ALA A 668 -41.29 16.16 -22.03
C ALA A 668 -39.79 15.81 -22.13
N ASN A 669 -38.96 16.83 -22.04
CA ASN A 669 -37.50 16.64 -22.31
C ASN A 669 -36.74 15.80 -21.26
N SER A 670 -37.30 15.59 -20.06
CA SER A 670 -36.67 14.79 -19.02
C SER A 670 -37.71 14.21 -18.05
N ALA A 671 -37.53 12.98 -17.64
CA ALA A 671 -38.23 12.39 -16.51
C ALA A 671 -37.29 12.29 -15.32
N TYR A 672 -37.81 12.45 -14.12
CA TYR A 672 -37.13 12.11 -12.88
C TYR A 672 -37.42 10.65 -12.55
N LEU A 673 -36.36 9.88 -12.41
CA LEU A 673 -36.45 8.48 -12.01
C LEU A 673 -35.94 8.31 -10.57
N PRO A 674 -36.55 7.40 -9.79
CA PRO A 674 -35.97 6.99 -8.52
C PRO A 674 -34.56 6.46 -8.72
N SER A 675 -33.66 6.74 -7.78
CA SER A 675 -32.33 6.10 -7.76
C SER A 675 -32.51 4.58 -7.54
N ASP A 676 -31.47 3.80 -7.79
CA ASP A 676 -31.47 2.34 -7.60
C ASP A 676 -31.89 1.88 -6.19
N GLY A 677 -31.74 2.72 -5.15
CA GLY A 677 -32.03 2.41 -3.77
C GLY A 677 -32.97 3.43 -3.13
N ILE A 678 -33.95 2.96 -2.38
CA ILE A 678 -34.78 3.79 -1.48
C ILE A 678 -33.90 4.26 -0.30
N GLY A 679 -34.11 5.48 0.17
CA GLY A 679 -33.48 6.00 1.38
C GLY A 679 -33.89 5.20 2.62
N ASN A 680 -32.98 5.01 3.55
CA ASN A 680 -33.24 4.35 4.81
C ASN A 680 -33.06 5.29 6.00
N PRO A 681 -34.14 5.70 6.71
CA PRO A 681 -34.03 6.58 7.86
C PRO A 681 -33.40 5.95 9.12
N ASP A 682 -33.23 4.62 9.13
CA ASP A 682 -32.62 3.85 10.23
C ASP A 682 -31.17 3.47 9.97
N LEU A 683 -30.57 3.99 8.89
CA LEU A 683 -29.22 3.65 8.47
C LEU A 683 -28.19 4.14 9.49
N ARG A 684 -27.42 3.21 10.07
CA ARG A 684 -26.49 3.45 11.16
C ARG A 684 -25.09 2.85 10.90
N TRP A 685 -24.18 3.08 11.80
CA TRP A 685 -22.80 2.63 11.78
C TRP A 685 -22.66 1.11 11.84
N GLU A 686 -21.71 0.55 11.06
CA GLU A 686 -21.17 -0.77 11.36
C GLU A 686 -20.30 -0.65 12.61
N THR A 687 -20.37 -1.63 13.51
CA THR A 687 -19.61 -1.62 14.78
C THR A 687 -18.79 -2.88 14.92
N THR A 688 -17.47 -2.72 15.09
CA THR A 688 -16.52 -3.80 15.34
C THR A 688 -16.09 -3.83 16.80
N TYR A 689 -16.33 -4.93 17.49
CA TYR A 689 -15.85 -5.21 18.84
C TYR A 689 -14.62 -6.10 18.75
N THR A 690 -13.50 -5.63 19.32
CA THR A 690 -12.23 -6.37 19.30
C THR A 690 -11.73 -6.64 20.69
N ALA A 691 -11.46 -7.92 20.99
CA ALA A 691 -10.69 -8.36 22.15
C ALA A 691 -9.27 -8.73 21.70
N ASN A 692 -8.25 -8.30 22.43
CA ASN A 692 -6.85 -8.60 22.17
C ASN A 692 -6.11 -8.98 23.44
N VAL A 693 -5.28 -10.02 23.36
CA VAL A 693 -4.32 -10.45 24.38
C VAL A 693 -2.93 -10.35 23.78
N GLY A 694 -2.04 -9.62 24.42
CA GLY A 694 -0.67 -9.42 23.95
C GLY A 694 0.37 -9.75 25.00
N ILE A 695 1.52 -10.22 24.57
CA ILE A 695 2.71 -10.43 25.39
C ILE A 695 3.87 -9.70 24.73
N ASP A 696 4.47 -8.74 25.44
CA ASP A 696 5.71 -8.09 25.01
C ASP A 696 6.84 -8.62 25.88
N PHE A 697 7.95 -9.02 25.25
CA PHE A 697 9.10 -9.57 25.97
C PHE A 697 10.42 -9.06 25.44
N GLN A 698 11.41 -9.00 26.32
CA GLN A 698 12.80 -8.75 25.99
C GLN A 698 13.68 -9.56 26.95
N PHE A 699 14.66 -10.27 26.41
CA PHE A 699 15.50 -11.21 27.12
C PHE A 699 16.98 -11.02 26.77
N PHE A 700 17.86 -11.43 27.69
CA PHE A 700 19.31 -11.54 27.49
C PHE A 700 19.98 -10.18 27.18
N ASN A 701 19.66 -9.13 27.95
CA ASN A 701 20.14 -7.75 27.73
C ASN A 701 19.76 -7.23 26.33
N GLY A 702 18.50 -7.40 25.96
CA GLY A 702 17.93 -6.94 24.68
C GLY A 702 18.32 -7.77 23.47
N ARG A 703 18.96 -8.93 23.64
CA ARG A 703 19.36 -9.76 22.48
C ARG A 703 18.20 -10.44 21.77
N LEU A 704 17.15 -10.78 22.51
CA LEU A 704 15.92 -11.34 21.95
C LEU A 704 14.74 -10.54 22.47
N GLY A 705 14.03 -9.89 21.59
CA GLY A 705 12.80 -9.16 21.88
C GLY A 705 11.69 -9.54 20.94
N GLY A 706 10.44 -9.27 21.34
CA GLY A 706 9.32 -9.53 20.45
C GLY A 706 7.96 -9.26 21.08
N THR A 707 6.94 -9.48 20.23
CA THR A 707 5.54 -9.38 20.63
C THR A 707 4.76 -10.57 20.09
N ILE A 708 3.81 -11.06 20.88
CA ILE A 708 2.81 -12.05 20.47
C ILE A 708 1.45 -11.41 20.72
N ASP A 709 0.61 -11.33 19.71
CA ASP A 709 -0.76 -10.82 19.82
C ASP A 709 -1.76 -11.89 19.34
N MET A 710 -2.81 -12.10 20.13
CA MET A 710 -3.97 -12.93 19.79
C MET A 710 -5.21 -12.06 19.83
N TYR A 711 -6.04 -12.12 18.80
CA TYR A 711 -7.20 -11.25 18.70
C TYR A 711 -8.44 -11.97 18.20
N LEU A 712 -9.60 -11.41 18.59
CA LEU A 712 -10.93 -11.78 18.12
C LEU A 712 -11.71 -10.48 17.87
N SER A 713 -12.13 -10.26 16.62
CA SER A 713 -12.94 -9.12 16.18
C SER A 713 -14.27 -9.62 15.65
N ASN A 714 -15.38 -9.05 16.13
CA ASN A 714 -16.72 -9.29 15.60
C ASN A 714 -17.29 -7.96 15.09
N THR A 715 -17.68 -7.92 13.82
CA THR A 715 -18.34 -6.76 13.20
C THR A 715 -19.82 -7.05 13.07
N HIS A 716 -20.64 -6.18 13.61
CA HIS A 716 -22.10 -6.24 13.62
C HIS A 716 -22.69 -5.12 12.77
N ASP A 717 -23.96 -5.24 12.44
CA ASP A 717 -24.72 -4.23 11.71
C ASP A 717 -24.08 -3.88 10.34
N LEU A 718 -23.62 -4.91 9.61
CA LEU A 718 -23.02 -4.70 8.29
C LEU A 718 -24.01 -3.99 7.35
N LEU A 719 -23.52 -3.02 6.60
CA LEU A 719 -24.28 -2.28 5.61
C LEU A 719 -24.49 -3.15 4.37
N MET A 720 -25.67 -3.76 4.24
CA MET A 720 -25.97 -4.69 3.15
C MET A 720 -27.17 -4.21 2.33
N SER A 721 -27.13 -4.48 1.04
CA SER A 721 -28.22 -4.19 0.11
C SER A 721 -29.20 -5.36 0.10
N ARG A 722 -30.50 -5.05 0.27
CA ARG A 722 -31.60 -6.01 0.11
C ARG A 722 -32.44 -5.64 -1.09
N THR A 723 -32.75 -6.60 -1.93
CA THR A 723 -33.69 -6.43 -3.04
C THR A 723 -35.08 -6.21 -2.49
N VAL A 724 -35.79 -5.22 -3.01
CA VAL A 724 -37.18 -4.93 -2.69
C VAL A 724 -38.06 -5.10 -3.92
N PRO A 725 -39.36 -5.36 -3.77
CA PRO A 725 -40.30 -5.42 -4.91
C PRO A 725 -40.31 -4.10 -5.67
N ILE A 726 -40.11 -4.15 -6.98
CA ILE A 726 -39.98 -2.98 -7.86
C ILE A 726 -41.24 -2.11 -7.97
N MET A 727 -42.34 -2.56 -7.39
CA MET A 727 -43.61 -1.86 -7.39
C MET A 727 -43.53 -0.42 -6.83
N ASN A 728 -42.56 -0.16 -5.96
CA ASN A 728 -42.32 1.15 -5.37
C ASN A 728 -41.35 2.02 -6.20
N GLY A 729 -40.96 1.56 -7.37
CA GLY A 729 -39.98 2.26 -8.23
C GLY A 729 -38.50 2.04 -7.85
N TYR A 730 -38.23 1.31 -6.77
CA TYR A 730 -36.87 1.02 -6.29
C TYR A 730 -36.58 -0.47 -6.37
N SER A 731 -35.31 -0.83 -6.68
CA SER A 731 -34.89 -2.23 -6.77
C SER A 731 -34.25 -2.75 -5.47
N LYS A 732 -33.74 -1.87 -4.62
CA LYS A 732 -33.00 -2.22 -3.41
C LYS A 732 -33.12 -1.16 -2.30
N ILE A 733 -32.86 -1.61 -1.07
CA ILE A 733 -32.68 -0.77 0.12
C ILE A 733 -31.39 -1.16 0.81
N LEU A 734 -30.62 -0.18 1.27
CA LEU A 734 -29.45 -0.42 2.12
C LEU A 734 -29.89 -0.43 3.60
N TYR A 735 -29.48 -1.42 4.36
CA TYR A 735 -29.82 -1.50 5.78
C TYR A 735 -28.74 -2.28 6.58
N ASN A 736 -28.75 -2.12 7.89
CA ASN A 736 -27.79 -2.71 8.78
C ASN A 736 -28.23 -4.11 9.20
N VAL A 737 -27.50 -5.13 8.67
CA VAL A 737 -27.76 -6.54 8.98
C VAL A 737 -26.50 -7.34 8.66
N GLY A 738 -26.38 -8.49 9.30
CA GLY A 738 -25.24 -9.36 9.08
C GLY A 738 -24.12 -9.16 10.08
N GLN A 739 -23.25 -10.15 10.11
CA GLN A 739 -22.13 -10.22 11.05
C GLN A 739 -20.95 -10.95 10.44
N THR A 740 -19.76 -10.41 10.65
CA THR A 740 -18.48 -11.05 10.32
C THR A 740 -17.63 -11.24 11.56
N ARG A 741 -16.67 -12.14 11.46
CA ARG A 741 -15.72 -12.44 12.52
C ARG A 741 -14.31 -12.58 11.94
N ASN A 742 -13.33 -11.97 12.61
CA ASN A 742 -11.91 -12.17 12.36
C ASN A 742 -11.22 -12.67 13.64
N LYS A 743 -10.35 -13.66 13.51
CA LYS A 743 -9.49 -14.13 14.60
C LYS A 743 -8.11 -14.46 14.08
N GLY A 744 -7.09 -14.21 14.90
CA GLY A 744 -5.73 -14.45 14.42
C GLY A 744 -4.68 -14.43 15.51
N ILE A 745 -3.47 -14.77 15.07
CA ILE A 745 -2.23 -14.76 15.86
C ILE A 745 -1.17 -14.02 15.06
N GLU A 746 -0.48 -13.12 15.72
CA GLU A 746 0.63 -12.33 15.18
C GLU A 746 1.85 -12.52 16.07
N LEU A 747 3.02 -12.71 15.45
CA LEU A 747 4.31 -12.83 16.12
C LEU A 747 5.29 -11.89 15.44
N THR A 748 5.97 -11.07 16.22
CA THR A 748 7.13 -10.29 15.80
C THR A 748 8.30 -10.63 16.70
N LEU A 749 9.44 -10.99 16.10
CA LEU A 749 10.68 -11.26 16.82
C LEU A 749 11.77 -10.37 16.26
N HIS A 750 12.60 -9.86 17.16
CA HIS A 750 13.84 -9.19 16.85
C HIS A 750 14.96 -9.86 17.63
N SER A 751 16.04 -10.25 16.96
CA SER A 751 17.19 -10.88 17.63
C SER A 751 18.51 -10.28 17.18
N GLN A 752 19.39 -10.03 18.15
CA GLN A 752 20.79 -9.69 17.95
C GLN A 752 21.63 -10.97 18.12
N ASN A 753 21.81 -11.70 16.99
CA ASN A 753 22.45 -13.03 17.01
C ASN A 753 23.92 -12.93 17.41
N ILE A 754 24.62 -11.94 16.84
CA ILE A 754 26.02 -11.66 17.13
C ILE A 754 26.19 -10.16 17.38
N ARG A 755 26.77 -9.81 18.50
CA ARG A 755 27.12 -8.44 18.89
C ARG A 755 28.59 -8.39 19.29
N LYS A 756 29.46 -8.02 18.34
CA LYS A 756 30.90 -7.79 18.55
C LYS A 756 31.27 -6.38 18.10
N LYS A 757 32.40 -5.88 18.52
CA LYS A 757 32.89 -4.52 18.21
C LYS A 757 32.80 -4.16 16.73
N ASP A 758 33.30 -5.05 15.87
CA ASP A 758 33.39 -4.80 14.42
C ASP A 758 32.35 -5.58 13.62
N PHE A 759 31.56 -6.47 14.24
CA PHE A 759 30.60 -7.32 13.55
C PHE A 759 29.31 -7.44 14.34
N ARG A 760 28.18 -7.13 13.68
CA ARG A 760 26.82 -7.33 14.20
C ARG A 760 26.02 -8.16 13.21
N TRP A 761 25.16 -9.04 13.74
CA TRP A 761 24.17 -9.77 12.97
C TRP A 761 22.84 -9.69 13.71
N GLU A 762 21.85 -9.13 13.02
CA GLU A 762 20.49 -8.93 13.51
C GLU A 762 19.50 -9.65 12.59
N THR A 763 18.44 -10.20 13.18
CA THR A 763 17.36 -10.86 12.45
C THR A 763 16.01 -10.33 12.94
N ASP A 764 15.18 -9.89 12.00
CA ASP A 764 13.78 -9.54 12.22
C ASP A 764 12.91 -10.63 11.60
N PHE A 765 11.94 -11.15 12.36
CA PHE A 765 11.00 -12.15 11.89
C PHE A 765 9.57 -11.72 12.21
N THR A 766 8.68 -11.87 11.24
CA THR A 766 7.24 -11.65 11.40
C THR A 766 6.46 -12.87 10.94
N PHE A 767 5.39 -13.18 11.66
CA PHE A 767 4.44 -14.23 11.29
C PHE A 767 3.03 -13.71 11.56
N SER A 768 2.09 -13.99 10.66
CA SER A 768 0.69 -13.62 10.80
C SER A 768 -0.23 -14.71 10.25
N LEU A 769 -1.21 -15.08 11.06
CA LEU A 769 -2.29 -15.98 10.71
C LEU A 769 -3.61 -15.29 11.00
N ASN A 770 -4.46 -15.10 9.99
CA ASN A 770 -5.82 -14.57 10.12
C ASN A 770 -6.85 -15.56 9.58
N ARG A 771 -8.04 -15.57 10.19
CA ARG A 771 -9.23 -16.29 9.73
C ARG A 771 -10.42 -15.36 9.83
N ASP A 772 -10.95 -15.00 8.69
CA ASP A 772 -12.20 -14.29 8.54
C ASP A 772 -13.35 -15.27 8.28
N GLN A 773 -14.54 -14.91 8.69
CA GLN A 773 -15.74 -15.74 8.56
C GLN A 773 -16.99 -14.87 8.50
N ILE A 774 -17.92 -15.22 7.62
CA ILE A 774 -19.30 -14.71 7.64
C ILE A 774 -20.06 -15.47 8.73
N VAL A 775 -20.58 -14.74 9.72
CA VAL A 775 -21.34 -15.32 10.84
C VAL A 775 -22.83 -15.31 10.55
N ALA A 776 -23.32 -14.20 10.00
CA ALA A 776 -24.70 -14.03 9.60
C ALA A 776 -24.78 -13.08 8.38
N LEU A 777 -25.78 -13.28 7.55
CA LEU A 777 -26.15 -12.41 6.44
C LEU A 777 -27.47 -11.69 6.75
N ARG A 778 -28.48 -11.86 5.92
CA ARG A 778 -29.74 -11.08 5.92
C ARG A 778 -30.70 -11.39 7.08
N GLY A 779 -30.33 -12.24 8.03
CA GLY A 779 -31.15 -12.64 9.17
C GLY A 779 -32.16 -13.78 8.87
N ASP A 780 -32.18 -14.27 7.64
CA ASP A 780 -33.00 -15.39 7.17
C ASP A 780 -32.29 -16.74 7.24
N GLY A 781 -31.00 -16.75 7.61
CA GLY A 781 -30.16 -17.97 7.70
C GLY A 781 -29.71 -18.51 6.34
N ASN A 782 -29.97 -17.81 5.24
CA ASN A 782 -29.64 -18.25 3.89
C ASN A 782 -28.34 -17.63 3.40
N ASP A 783 -27.66 -18.38 2.54
CA ASP A 783 -26.49 -17.89 1.82
C ASP A 783 -26.87 -16.92 0.70
N ASP A 784 -25.97 -16.01 0.33
CA ASP A 784 -26.13 -15.14 -0.82
C ASP A 784 -25.26 -15.62 -1.97
N ILE A 785 -25.82 -16.53 -2.77
CA ILE A 785 -25.11 -17.17 -3.89
C ILE A 785 -24.69 -16.13 -4.94
N ASN A 786 -25.50 -15.10 -5.18
CA ASN A 786 -25.22 -14.07 -6.19
C ASN A 786 -23.98 -13.27 -5.86
N ASN A 787 -23.80 -12.93 -4.59
CA ASN A 787 -22.64 -12.22 -4.10
C ASN A 787 -21.49 -13.15 -3.68
N LYS A 788 -21.70 -14.49 -3.76
CA LYS A 788 -20.77 -15.53 -3.30
C LYS A 788 -20.44 -15.40 -1.81
N TRP A 789 -21.44 -15.06 -1.00
CA TRP A 789 -21.35 -14.98 0.45
C TRP A 789 -22.02 -16.17 1.10
N PHE A 790 -21.26 -16.96 1.85
CA PHE A 790 -21.69 -18.20 2.47
C PHE A 790 -21.49 -18.14 3.97
N ILE A 791 -22.52 -18.41 4.75
CA ILE A 791 -22.47 -18.45 6.22
C ILE A 791 -21.49 -19.56 6.64
N GLY A 792 -20.58 -19.22 7.55
CA GLY A 792 -19.54 -20.13 8.00
C GLY A 792 -18.27 -20.14 7.14
N GLN A 793 -18.26 -19.52 5.95
CA GLN A 793 -17.12 -19.44 5.04
C GLN A 793 -16.38 -18.10 5.15
N PRO A 794 -15.14 -18.00 4.63
CA PRO A 794 -14.41 -16.74 4.51
C PRO A 794 -15.16 -15.71 3.67
N LEU A 795 -14.87 -14.40 3.91
CA LEU A 795 -15.54 -13.28 3.24
C LEU A 795 -15.27 -13.25 1.72
N SER A 796 -14.12 -13.75 1.31
CA SER A 796 -13.71 -13.78 -0.11
C SER A 796 -13.32 -15.19 -0.50
N VAL A 797 -14.17 -15.85 -1.30
CA VAL A 797 -13.98 -17.24 -1.75
C VAL A 797 -14.07 -17.36 -3.27
N TYR A 798 -13.51 -18.42 -3.82
CA TYR A 798 -13.88 -18.94 -5.12
C TYR A 798 -15.09 -19.87 -4.95
N TYR A 799 -16.13 -19.62 -5.70
CA TYR A 799 -17.33 -20.42 -5.77
C TYR A 799 -17.62 -20.72 -7.22
N ASP A 800 -17.46 -21.99 -7.60
CA ASP A 800 -17.53 -22.42 -8.98
C ASP A 800 -17.73 -23.95 -9.04
N TRP A 801 -17.89 -24.51 -10.25
CA TRP A 801 -17.79 -25.94 -10.47
C TRP A 801 -16.36 -26.42 -10.24
N ASN A 802 -16.20 -27.53 -9.53
CA ASN A 802 -14.90 -28.12 -9.27
C ASN A 802 -14.56 -29.12 -10.37
N MET A 803 -13.50 -28.86 -11.13
CA MET A 803 -12.99 -29.79 -12.13
C MET A 803 -12.22 -30.92 -11.42
N ILE A 804 -12.67 -32.16 -11.59
CA ILE A 804 -12.08 -33.37 -10.98
C ILE A 804 -11.21 -34.16 -11.95
N GLY A 805 -11.24 -33.82 -13.25
CA GLY A 805 -10.47 -34.52 -14.27
C GLY A 805 -10.88 -34.08 -15.67
N ILE A 806 -10.56 -34.94 -16.63
CA ILE A 806 -10.91 -34.76 -18.04
C ILE A 806 -11.63 -36.05 -18.47
N TRP A 807 -12.73 -35.89 -19.19
CA TRP A 807 -13.46 -37.02 -19.75
C TRP A 807 -12.57 -37.80 -20.72
N GLN A 808 -12.53 -39.15 -20.57
CA GLN A 808 -11.67 -40.03 -21.38
C GLN A 808 -12.49 -40.79 -22.44
N GLU A 809 -11.78 -41.34 -23.42
CA GLU A 809 -12.38 -42.35 -24.29
C GLU A 809 -12.78 -43.57 -23.49
N GLY A 810 -14.03 -44.00 -23.61
CA GLY A 810 -14.58 -45.15 -22.86
C GLY A 810 -15.26 -44.79 -21.55
N ASP A 811 -15.25 -43.51 -21.12
CA ASP A 811 -16.11 -43.07 -20.01
C ASP A 811 -17.59 -43.16 -20.40
N GLU A 812 -18.45 -43.44 -19.43
CA GLU A 812 -19.92 -43.37 -19.59
C GLU A 812 -20.33 -41.88 -19.54
N PHE A 813 -20.84 -41.31 -20.65
CA PHE A 813 -21.26 -39.91 -20.74
C PHE A 813 -22.73 -39.71 -20.39
N THR A 814 -23.51 -40.78 -20.42
CA THR A 814 -24.95 -40.78 -20.16
C THR A 814 -25.29 -41.85 -19.15
N PHE A 815 -26.42 -41.71 -18.48
CA PHE A 815 -27.00 -42.72 -17.63
C PHE A 815 -28.53 -42.77 -17.82
N THR A 816 -29.15 -43.82 -17.40
CA THR A 816 -30.61 -43.94 -17.44
C THR A 816 -31.16 -43.40 -16.12
N ASP A 817 -31.98 -42.37 -16.16
CA ASP A 817 -32.65 -41.83 -14.98
C ASP A 817 -33.79 -42.76 -14.46
N LYS A 818 -34.36 -42.39 -13.33
CA LYS A 818 -35.45 -43.13 -12.69
C LYS A 818 -36.72 -43.22 -13.54
N ASP A 819 -36.87 -42.39 -14.53
CA ASP A 819 -37.99 -42.38 -15.47
C ASP A 819 -37.69 -43.16 -16.74
N GLY A 820 -36.55 -43.86 -16.81
CA GLY A 820 -36.11 -44.66 -17.95
C GLY A 820 -35.58 -43.86 -19.14
N LYS A 821 -35.28 -42.59 -18.95
CA LYS A 821 -34.78 -41.70 -19.97
C LYS A 821 -33.24 -41.64 -19.92
N GLU A 822 -32.62 -41.72 -21.06
CA GLU A 822 -31.16 -41.45 -21.17
C GLU A 822 -30.85 -39.98 -20.99
N VAL A 823 -30.04 -39.64 -19.99
CA VAL A 823 -29.65 -38.28 -19.59
C VAL A 823 -28.14 -38.21 -19.59
N ALA A 824 -27.59 -37.11 -20.10
CA ALA A 824 -26.16 -36.83 -20.04
C ALA A 824 -25.75 -36.44 -18.61
N HIS A 825 -24.66 -37.04 -18.11
CA HIS A 825 -24.04 -36.65 -16.84
C HIS A 825 -23.67 -35.16 -16.81
N GLN A 826 -23.15 -34.64 -17.92
CA GLN A 826 -22.75 -33.27 -18.09
C GLN A 826 -23.04 -32.81 -19.54
N THR A 827 -23.68 -31.65 -19.66
CA THR A 827 -23.87 -31.05 -20.99
C THR A 827 -22.53 -30.80 -21.67
N GLY A 828 -22.34 -31.37 -22.86
CA GLY A 828 -21.08 -31.26 -23.62
C GLY A 828 -19.98 -32.22 -23.14
N ALA A 829 -20.31 -33.27 -22.39
CA ALA A 829 -19.38 -34.34 -22.04
C ALA A 829 -18.93 -35.07 -23.31
N THR A 830 -17.67 -35.01 -23.61
CA THR A 830 -17.01 -35.74 -24.70
C THR A 830 -15.56 -36.00 -24.29
N PRO A 831 -14.87 -36.97 -24.91
CA PRO A 831 -13.47 -37.17 -24.64
C PRO A 831 -12.67 -35.84 -24.77
N GLY A 832 -11.85 -35.52 -23.77
CA GLY A 832 -11.10 -34.28 -23.71
C GLY A 832 -11.83 -33.08 -23.09
N ALA A 833 -13.13 -33.21 -22.77
CA ALA A 833 -13.89 -32.20 -22.05
C ALA A 833 -13.55 -32.19 -20.56
N ALA A 834 -13.71 -31.03 -19.86
CA ALA A 834 -13.58 -30.95 -18.42
C ALA A 834 -14.62 -31.85 -17.73
N LYS A 835 -14.20 -32.72 -16.80
CA LYS A 835 -15.06 -33.55 -15.95
C LYS A 835 -15.29 -32.83 -14.64
N LEU A 836 -16.53 -32.42 -14.38
CA LEU A 836 -16.92 -31.66 -13.22
C LEU A 836 -17.44 -32.60 -12.10
N GLU A 837 -17.34 -32.14 -10.88
CA GLU A 837 -17.80 -32.87 -9.70
C GLU A 837 -19.32 -32.73 -9.54
N ASP A 838 -20.02 -33.86 -9.44
CA ASP A 838 -21.41 -33.96 -9.03
C ASP A 838 -21.45 -33.83 -7.50
N VAL A 839 -21.82 -32.66 -7.01
CA VAL A 839 -21.74 -32.32 -5.57
C VAL A 839 -22.94 -32.82 -4.82
N ASP A 840 -24.13 -32.82 -5.44
CA ASP A 840 -25.38 -33.29 -4.81
C ASP A 840 -25.70 -34.77 -5.06
N GLY A 841 -24.92 -35.42 -5.93
CA GLY A 841 -25.00 -36.87 -6.20
C GLY A 841 -26.23 -37.28 -7.02
N ASN A 842 -26.81 -36.33 -7.78
CA ASN A 842 -28.00 -36.60 -8.57
C ASN A 842 -27.70 -37.19 -9.96
N GLY A 843 -26.42 -37.27 -10.34
CA GLY A 843 -25.95 -37.83 -11.61
C GLY A 843 -25.91 -36.81 -12.76
N VAL A 844 -26.34 -35.57 -12.57
CA VAL A 844 -26.41 -34.52 -13.60
C VAL A 844 -25.72 -33.24 -13.11
N ILE A 845 -24.76 -32.76 -13.87
CA ILE A 845 -24.06 -31.50 -13.58
C ILE A 845 -24.95 -30.31 -13.94
N ASP A 846 -25.30 -29.52 -12.91
CA ASP A 846 -26.05 -28.27 -13.05
C ASP A 846 -25.54 -27.14 -12.15
N SER A 847 -26.34 -26.11 -11.88
CA SER A 847 -25.96 -24.99 -11.05
C SER A 847 -25.81 -25.31 -9.56
N GLN A 848 -26.37 -26.47 -9.09
CA GLN A 848 -26.34 -26.92 -7.70
C GLN A 848 -24.98 -27.57 -7.37
N ASP A 849 -24.23 -28.02 -8.38
CA ASP A 849 -22.90 -28.60 -8.24
C ASP A 849 -21.77 -27.60 -8.02
N ARG A 850 -22.10 -26.29 -7.96
CA ARG A 850 -21.11 -25.31 -7.56
C ARG A 850 -20.85 -25.39 -6.08
N LYS A 851 -19.58 -25.28 -5.69
CA LYS A 851 -19.16 -25.28 -4.30
C LYS A 851 -18.09 -24.23 -3.99
N VAL A 852 -17.88 -23.96 -2.72
CA VAL A 852 -16.75 -23.12 -2.26
C VAL A 852 -15.46 -23.93 -2.46
N ILE A 853 -14.64 -23.48 -3.40
CA ILE A 853 -13.33 -24.08 -3.72
C ILE A 853 -12.29 -23.71 -2.67
N GLY A 854 -12.27 -22.45 -2.24
CA GLY A 854 -11.36 -22.00 -1.20
C GLY A 854 -11.24 -20.49 -1.06
N SER A 855 -10.51 -20.05 -0.03
CA SER A 855 -10.32 -18.64 0.32
C SER A 855 -9.30 -17.97 -0.57
N LYS A 856 -9.61 -16.73 -1.00
CA LYS A 856 -8.68 -15.84 -1.68
C LYS A 856 -7.65 -15.21 -0.73
N GLN A 857 -7.85 -15.32 0.58
CA GLN A 857 -6.92 -14.84 1.60
C GLN A 857 -5.87 -15.91 1.92
N PRO A 858 -4.62 -15.52 2.21
CA PRO A 858 -3.58 -16.47 2.58
C PRO A 858 -3.90 -17.15 3.92
N ARG A 859 -3.46 -18.39 4.05
CA ARG A 859 -3.56 -19.13 5.31
C ARG A 859 -2.68 -18.52 6.39
N PHE A 860 -1.46 -18.15 6.03
CA PHE A 860 -0.54 -17.39 6.86
C PHE A 860 0.49 -16.69 5.97
N THR A 861 1.10 -15.65 6.52
CA THR A 861 2.23 -14.94 5.92
C THR A 861 3.39 -14.94 6.91
N MET A 862 4.62 -14.94 6.41
CA MET A 862 5.82 -14.79 7.23
C MET A 862 6.88 -13.99 6.48
N SER A 863 7.73 -13.32 7.23
CA SER A 863 8.86 -12.59 6.66
C SER A 863 10.09 -12.71 7.56
N MET A 864 11.27 -12.71 6.95
CA MET A 864 12.55 -12.77 7.66
C MET A 864 13.54 -11.81 7.01
N GLY A 865 13.91 -10.77 7.74
CA GLY A 865 14.98 -9.84 7.40
C GLY A 865 16.25 -10.15 8.16
N ASN A 866 17.39 -10.12 7.50
CA ASN A 866 18.71 -10.24 8.15
C ASN A 866 19.56 -9.04 7.79
N ARG A 867 20.28 -8.54 8.79
CA ARG A 867 21.22 -7.44 8.64
C ARG A 867 22.56 -7.82 9.25
N PHE A 868 23.62 -7.61 8.50
CA PHE A 868 24.99 -7.81 8.90
C PHE A 868 25.73 -6.48 8.79
N SER A 869 26.52 -6.14 9.77
CA SER A 869 27.42 -4.98 9.73
C SER A 869 28.82 -5.43 10.10
N TYR A 870 29.80 -5.07 9.26
CA TYR A 870 31.20 -5.31 9.53
C TYR A 870 31.98 -4.03 9.28
N LYS A 871 32.41 -3.35 10.36
CA LYS A 871 33.00 -1.99 10.31
C LYS A 871 32.08 -1.03 9.56
N ASP A 872 32.55 -0.49 8.43
CA ASP A 872 31.84 0.46 7.60
C ASP A 872 30.95 -0.20 6.53
N PHE A 873 31.02 -1.52 6.36
CA PHE A 873 30.18 -2.29 5.45
C PHE A 873 28.91 -2.75 6.12
N TYR A 874 27.82 -2.75 5.37
CA TYR A 874 26.57 -3.39 5.79
C TYR A 874 26.00 -4.22 4.64
N PHE A 875 25.38 -5.33 5.02
CA PHE A 875 24.69 -6.25 4.10
C PHE A 875 23.34 -6.62 4.67
N SER A 876 22.31 -6.63 3.85
CA SER A 876 20.96 -7.05 4.27
C SER A 876 20.24 -7.81 3.18
N PHE A 877 19.31 -8.68 3.60
CA PHE A 877 18.34 -9.31 2.70
C PHE A 877 17.02 -9.54 3.42
N LEU A 878 15.94 -9.62 2.61
CA LEU A 878 14.57 -9.79 3.08
C LEU A 878 13.87 -10.89 2.30
N PHE A 879 13.40 -11.92 3.01
CA PHE A 879 12.46 -12.91 2.50
C PHE A 879 11.03 -12.58 2.94
N ASN A 880 10.08 -12.79 2.03
CA ASN A 880 8.65 -12.73 2.31
C ASN A 880 7.95 -13.95 1.75
N GLY A 881 7.12 -14.62 2.55
CA GLY A 881 6.39 -15.82 2.18
C GLY A 881 4.88 -15.68 2.39
N VAL A 882 4.11 -16.18 1.44
CA VAL A 882 2.64 -16.23 1.45
C VAL A 882 2.20 -17.66 1.20
N PHE A 883 1.34 -18.21 2.06
CA PHE A 883 1.00 -19.62 2.04
C PHE A 883 -0.50 -19.86 2.10
N GLY A 884 -0.99 -20.80 1.27
CA GLY A 884 -2.33 -21.33 1.32
C GLY A 884 -3.41 -20.40 0.78
N LYS A 885 -3.06 -19.42 -0.06
CA LYS A 885 -3.99 -18.58 -0.82
C LYS A 885 -4.49 -19.38 -2.01
N TRP A 886 -5.81 -19.47 -2.19
CA TRP A 886 -6.34 -20.04 -3.42
C TRP A 886 -6.34 -19.00 -4.53
N MET A 887 -6.05 -19.44 -5.74
CA MET A 887 -6.13 -18.62 -6.95
C MET A 887 -6.33 -19.48 -8.20
N THR A 888 -6.67 -18.86 -9.31
CA THR A 888 -6.72 -19.52 -10.61
C THR A 888 -5.31 -19.87 -11.09
N ASP A 889 -5.13 -21.09 -11.59
CA ASP A 889 -3.94 -21.47 -12.36
C ASP A 889 -4.00 -20.80 -13.73
N ASN A 890 -3.31 -19.69 -13.89
CA ASN A 890 -3.38 -18.90 -15.09
C ASN A 890 -2.81 -19.63 -16.30
N VAL A 891 -1.81 -20.50 -16.12
CA VAL A 891 -1.22 -21.29 -17.18
C VAL A 891 -2.26 -22.24 -17.80
N ALA A 892 -3.00 -22.95 -16.95
CA ALA A 892 -4.07 -23.83 -17.41
C ALA A 892 -5.26 -23.05 -17.98
N ASN A 893 -5.67 -21.93 -17.36
CA ASN A 893 -6.76 -21.09 -17.84
C ASN A 893 -6.50 -20.49 -19.23
N ILE A 894 -5.29 -19.90 -19.46
CA ILE A 894 -4.94 -19.35 -20.77
C ILE A 894 -5.06 -20.41 -21.84
N SER A 895 -4.51 -21.59 -21.58
CA SER A 895 -4.49 -22.70 -22.53
C SER A 895 -5.88 -23.33 -22.75
N SER A 896 -6.84 -23.13 -21.85
CA SER A 896 -8.21 -23.68 -21.99
C SER A 896 -9.19 -22.74 -22.66
N TYR A 897 -9.07 -21.40 -22.44
CA TYR A 897 -10.08 -20.41 -22.85
C TYR A 897 -9.77 -19.67 -24.15
N THR A 898 -8.76 -20.06 -24.90
CA THR A 898 -8.44 -19.40 -26.18
C THR A 898 -9.38 -19.77 -27.34
N PHE A 899 -10.36 -20.62 -27.11
CA PHE A 899 -11.32 -21.12 -28.13
C PHE A 899 -10.68 -21.53 -29.45
N GLY A 900 -9.41 -21.96 -29.40
CA GLY A 900 -8.67 -22.36 -30.56
C GLY A 900 -8.03 -21.24 -31.39
N SER A 901 -8.29 -19.99 -31.09
CA SER A 901 -7.71 -18.88 -31.84
C SER A 901 -6.31 -18.49 -31.35
N GLY A 902 -6.04 -18.60 -30.05
CA GLY A 902 -4.80 -18.11 -29.45
C GLY A 902 -3.70 -19.15 -29.30
N ASN A 903 -2.52 -18.64 -28.90
CA ASN A 903 -1.37 -19.46 -28.50
C ASN A 903 -1.57 -20.02 -27.07
N TYR A 904 -0.86 -21.12 -26.76
CA TYR A 904 -0.83 -21.73 -25.45
C TYR A 904 0.50 -21.44 -24.75
N ILE A 905 0.57 -21.81 -23.49
CA ILE A 905 1.78 -21.68 -22.67
C ILE A 905 2.69 -22.87 -22.96
N HIS A 906 3.99 -22.63 -23.07
CA HIS A 906 5.01 -23.67 -23.31
C HIS A 906 5.00 -24.73 -22.20
N GLY A 907 5.14 -26.00 -22.57
CA GLY A 907 5.20 -27.13 -21.63
C GLY A 907 3.89 -27.51 -20.98
N VAL A 908 2.73 -26.94 -21.42
CA VAL A 908 1.40 -27.38 -20.95
C VAL A 908 1.01 -28.65 -21.67
N LYS A 909 0.68 -29.68 -20.91
CA LYS A 909 0.08 -30.91 -21.45
C LYS A 909 -1.42 -30.70 -21.60
N TYR A 910 -1.91 -30.59 -22.84
CA TYR A 910 -3.32 -30.62 -23.17
C TYR A 910 -3.73 -32.04 -23.57
N TRP A 911 -5.01 -32.34 -23.39
CA TRP A 911 -5.55 -33.66 -23.68
C TRP A 911 -5.59 -33.96 -25.18
N THR A 912 -5.07 -35.15 -25.53
CA THR A 912 -5.28 -35.86 -26.80
C THR A 912 -5.47 -37.35 -26.46
N PRO A 913 -5.96 -38.21 -27.35
CA PRO A 913 -6.01 -39.64 -27.08
C PRO A 913 -4.67 -40.26 -26.65
N GLU A 914 -3.55 -39.68 -27.13
CA GLU A 914 -2.19 -40.09 -26.77
C GLU A 914 -1.68 -39.49 -25.44
N THR A 915 -2.37 -38.49 -24.91
CA THR A 915 -2.02 -37.82 -23.65
C THR A 915 -3.22 -37.78 -22.69
N PRO A 916 -3.77 -38.92 -22.25
CA PRO A 916 -4.96 -38.98 -21.39
C PRO A 916 -4.71 -38.43 -19.98
N ASP A 917 -3.45 -38.39 -19.54
CA ASP A 917 -3.00 -37.84 -18.25
C ASP A 917 -2.79 -36.30 -18.29
N ALA A 918 -3.40 -35.60 -19.23
CA ALA A 918 -3.21 -34.20 -19.44
C ALA A 918 -3.73 -33.33 -18.27
N GLU A 919 -3.09 -32.15 -18.07
CA GLU A 919 -3.49 -31.15 -17.08
C GLU A 919 -4.63 -30.25 -17.56
N VAL A 920 -4.77 -30.09 -18.87
CA VAL A 920 -5.65 -29.15 -19.56
C VAL A 920 -6.53 -29.91 -20.56
N VAL A 921 -7.76 -29.49 -20.71
CA VAL A 921 -8.75 -30.03 -21.66
C VAL A 921 -8.23 -30.06 -23.09
N SER A 922 -8.93 -30.76 -23.98
CA SER A 922 -8.65 -30.84 -25.40
C SER A 922 -8.55 -29.45 -26.03
N PRO A 923 -7.57 -29.18 -26.87
CA PRO A 923 -7.45 -27.90 -27.56
C PRO A 923 -8.68 -27.61 -28.43
N GLY A 924 -9.25 -26.42 -28.26
CA GLY A 924 -10.47 -26.00 -28.94
C GLY A 924 -11.78 -26.48 -28.27
N TYR A 925 -11.73 -27.18 -27.14
CA TYR A 925 -12.91 -27.46 -26.32
C TYR A 925 -13.63 -26.16 -25.92
N GLN A 926 -14.94 -26.14 -26.07
CA GLN A 926 -15.79 -25.05 -25.62
C GLN A 926 -16.56 -25.51 -24.39
N ALA A 927 -16.24 -24.95 -23.24
CA ALA A 927 -16.88 -25.33 -22.00
C ALA A 927 -18.36 -24.93 -21.99
N SER A 928 -19.26 -25.88 -21.70
CA SER A 928 -20.67 -25.63 -21.44
C SER A 928 -20.90 -24.97 -20.09
N PHE A 929 -19.97 -25.16 -19.14
CA PHE A 929 -19.96 -24.56 -17.83
C PHE A 929 -18.69 -23.74 -17.63
N SER A 930 -18.84 -22.54 -17.06
CA SER A 930 -17.69 -21.73 -16.64
C SER A 930 -17.05 -22.40 -15.43
N HIS A 931 -15.83 -22.89 -15.59
CA HIS A 931 -15.05 -23.46 -14.50
C HIS A 931 -13.63 -22.87 -14.54
N GLY A 932 -12.98 -22.78 -13.38
CA GLY A 932 -11.61 -22.36 -13.30
C GLY A 932 -10.69 -23.49 -12.87
N TYR A 933 -9.42 -23.41 -13.28
CA TYR A 933 -8.37 -24.25 -12.72
C TYR A 933 -7.89 -23.59 -11.44
N TYR A 934 -8.29 -24.11 -10.27
CA TYR A 934 -7.97 -23.51 -8.98
C TYR A 934 -6.86 -24.29 -8.27
N LYS A 935 -5.86 -23.56 -7.77
CA LYS A 935 -4.75 -24.15 -7.01
C LYS A 935 -4.43 -23.30 -5.77
N LYS A 936 -3.87 -23.94 -4.76
CA LYS A 936 -3.29 -23.24 -3.60
C LYS A 936 -1.94 -22.69 -3.97
N LEU A 937 -1.79 -21.39 -3.92
CA LEU A 937 -0.51 -20.70 -4.08
C LEU A 937 0.27 -20.75 -2.76
N ASN A 938 1.52 -21.18 -2.86
CA ASN A 938 2.54 -21.03 -1.83
C ASN A 938 3.78 -20.45 -2.52
N TYR A 939 4.29 -19.34 -2.01
CA TYR A 939 5.54 -18.78 -2.52
C TYR A 939 6.38 -18.16 -1.43
N VAL A 940 7.69 -18.12 -1.65
CA VAL A 940 8.68 -17.37 -0.88
C VAL A 940 9.46 -16.51 -1.86
N GLN A 941 9.48 -15.22 -1.64
CA GLN A 941 10.18 -14.25 -2.46
C GLN A 941 11.39 -13.68 -1.70
N LEU A 942 12.55 -13.68 -2.35
CA LEU A 942 13.69 -12.87 -1.93
C LEU A 942 13.47 -11.46 -2.48
N ARG A 943 12.91 -10.59 -1.62
CA ARG A 943 12.45 -9.25 -1.98
C ARG A 943 13.58 -8.27 -2.24
N ASN A 944 14.64 -8.36 -1.44
CA ASN A 944 15.74 -7.40 -1.52
C ASN A 944 17.04 -8.03 -1.06
N ILE A 945 18.14 -7.62 -1.70
CA ILE A 945 19.51 -7.79 -1.22
C ILE A 945 20.17 -6.41 -1.34
N THR A 946 20.81 -5.96 -0.26
CA THR A 946 21.53 -4.67 -0.25
C THR A 946 22.94 -4.87 0.32
N LEU A 947 23.94 -4.33 -0.36
CA LEU A 947 25.31 -4.18 0.11
C LEU A 947 25.65 -2.69 0.12
N GLY A 948 26.12 -2.18 1.26
CA GLY A 948 26.47 -0.76 1.36
C GLY A 948 27.78 -0.53 2.10
N TYR A 949 28.36 0.65 1.86
CA TYR A 949 29.60 1.10 2.43
C TYR A 949 29.52 2.57 2.86
N ARG A 950 29.83 2.83 4.11
CA ARG A 950 29.97 4.20 4.64
C ARG A 950 31.42 4.63 4.50
N VAL A 951 31.64 5.66 3.70
CA VAL A 951 33.01 6.10 3.39
C VAL A 951 33.66 6.68 4.64
N ASN A 952 34.95 6.34 4.84
CA ASN A 952 35.70 6.75 6.01
C ASN A 952 35.70 8.27 6.20
N GLN A 953 35.33 8.75 7.37
CA GLN A 953 35.20 10.18 7.70
C GLN A 953 36.45 11.02 7.44
N LYS A 954 37.67 10.45 7.57
CA LYS A 954 38.90 11.21 7.29
C LYS A 954 39.02 11.60 5.82
N PHE A 955 38.57 10.70 4.91
CA PHE A 955 38.52 11.00 3.48
C PHE A 955 37.44 12.01 3.17
N VAL A 956 36.22 11.78 3.71
CA VAL A 956 35.03 12.60 3.48
C VAL A 956 35.28 14.08 3.86
N ARG A 957 35.87 14.32 5.04
CA ARG A 957 36.21 15.69 5.50
C ARG A 957 37.24 16.40 4.64
N ARG A 958 38.20 15.66 3.99
CA ARG A 958 39.19 16.26 3.08
C ARG A 958 38.56 16.89 1.84
N ILE A 959 37.39 16.37 1.43
CA ILE A 959 36.66 16.88 0.26
C ILE A 959 35.51 17.82 0.64
N GLY A 960 35.42 18.24 1.91
CA GLY A 960 34.44 19.22 2.39
C GLY A 960 33.05 18.64 2.66
N LEU A 961 32.94 17.34 2.78
CA LEU A 961 31.67 16.66 3.09
C LEU A 961 31.64 16.16 4.54
N SER A 962 30.44 15.96 5.10
CA SER A 962 30.22 15.42 6.43
C SER A 962 30.02 13.89 6.42
N ALA A 963 29.35 13.36 5.39
CA ALA A 963 29.15 11.91 5.22
C ALA A 963 28.97 11.52 3.75
N ILE A 964 29.41 10.30 3.40
CA ILE A 964 29.12 9.64 2.13
C ILE A 964 28.68 8.22 2.42
N ASP A 965 27.52 7.82 1.93
CA ASP A 965 27.02 6.44 1.94
C ASP A 965 26.75 5.99 0.51
N VAL A 966 27.28 4.82 0.15
CA VAL A 966 27.09 4.21 -1.19
C VAL A 966 26.52 2.82 -0.99
N ASN A 967 25.46 2.48 -1.72
CA ASN A 967 24.89 1.15 -1.68
C ASN A 967 24.50 0.62 -3.06
N VAL A 968 24.56 -0.69 -3.19
CA VAL A 968 24.03 -1.42 -4.36
C VAL A 968 22.96 -2.35 -3.85
N SER A 969 21.81 -2.35 -4.49
CA SER A 969 20.67 -3.18 -4.11
C SER A 969 20.08 -3.88 -5.32
N VAL A 970 19.56 -5.07 -5.10
CA VAL A 970 18.69 -5.76 -6.06
C VAL A 970 17.34 -5.97 -5.42
N ASN A 971 16.28 -5.42 -6.02
CA ASN A 971 14.91 -5.61 -5.56
C ASN A 971 14.22 -6.68 -6.39
N ASN A 972 13.30 -7.45 -5.79
CA ASN A 972 12.56 -8.55 -6.39
C ASN A 972 13.50 -9.56 -7.07
N VAL A 973 14.45 -10.09 -6.29
CA VAL A 973 15.56 -10.92 -6.78
C VAL A 973 15.05 -12.19 -7.45
N CYS A 974 14.22 -12.96 -6.74
CA CYS A 974 13.59 -14.18 -7.24
C CYS A 974 12.40 -14.59 -6.36
N ALA A 975 11.55 -15.44 -6.88
CA ALA A 975 10.47 -16.09 -6.15
C ALA A 975 10.48 -17.60 -6.37
N PHE A 976 10.30 -18.35 -5.29
CA PHE A 976 10.11 -19.80 -5.30
C PHE A 976 8.63 -20.08 -5.08
N SER A 977 7.96 -20.66 -6.05
CA SER A 977 6.52 -20.89 -6.05
C SER A 977 6.18 -22.31 -6.53
N ASN A 978 5.07 -22.84 -6.02
CA ASN A 978 4.48 -24.06 -6.55
C ASN A 978 3.62 -23.81 -7.82
N MET A 979 3.46 -22.56 -8.23
CA MET A 979 2.82 -22.19 -9.49
C MET A 979 3.86 -21.68 -10.49
N ARG A 980 3.69 -22.08 -11.74
CA ARG A 980 4.61 -21.74 -12.83
C ARG A 980 4.23 -20.40 -13.46
N GLN A 981 5.22 -19.68 -13.98
CA GLN A 981 5.07 -18.57 -14.92
C GLN A 981 4.08 -17.47 -14.51
N MET A 982 4.28 -16.90 -13.31
CA MET A 982 3.45 -15.79 -12.84
C MET A 982 4.14 -14.44 -13.05
N LEU A 983 3.49 -13.52 -13.77
CA LEU A 983 3.98 -12.14 -13.91
C LEU A 983 3.94 -11.38 -12.57
N ASN A 984 2.91 -11.64 -11.75
CA ASN A 984 2.71 -11.05 -10.44
C ASN A 984 2.10 -12.09 -9.50
N TYR A 985 2.71 -12.32 -8.33
CA TYR A 985 2.25 -13.31 -7.34
C TYR A 985 1.07 -12.83 -6.49
N ASP A 986 0.80 -11.54 -6.46
CA ASP A 986 -0.30 -10.95 -5.69
C ASP A 986 -1.61 -10.88 -6.47
N ASN A 987 -1.54 -10.80 -7.81
CA ASN A 987 -2.70 -10.68 -8.67
C ASN A 987 -3.09 -12.04 -9.28
N THR A 988 -4.40 -12.29 -9.28
CA THR A 988 -4.97 -13.48 -9.92
C THR A 988 -5.10 -13.36 -11.45
N TRP A 989 -4.91 -12.15 -12.01
CA TRP A 989 -5.00 -11.90 -13.43
C TRP A 989 -3.65 -12.04 -14.09
N PHE A 990 -3.51 -12.99 -15.01
CA PHE A 990 -2.24 -13.33 -15.65
C PHE A 990 -1.66 -12.19 -16.53
N ALA A 991 -2.52 -11.32 -17.04
CA ALA A 991 -2.13 -10.19 -17.87
C ALA A 991 -1.94 -8.88 -17.09
N SER A 992 -1.69 -8.96 -15.78
CA SER A 992 -1.31 -7.81 -14.96
C SER A 992 0.10 -7.33 -15.28
N PHE A 993 0.41 -6.08 -14.93
CA PHE A 993 1.78 -5.59 -15.00
C PHE A 993 2.73 -6.51 -14.22
N PRO A 994 3.85 -6.92 -14.83
CA PRO A 994 4.80 -7.82 -14.20
C PRO A 994 5.53 -7.13 -13.05
N THR A 995 5.85 -7.89 -12.02
CA THR A 995 6.80 -7.46 -11.00
C THR A 995 8.15 -7.15 -11.66
N ALA A 996 8.68 -5.96 -11.43
CA ALA A 996 9.96 -5.55 -11.97
C ALA A 996 11.10 -5.93 -11.03
N ARG A 997 12.16 -6.57 -11.58
CA ARG A 997 13.45 -6.70 -10.91
C ARG A 997 14.24 -5.43 -11.15
N SER A 998 14.79 -4.81 -10.11
CA SER A 998 15.58 -3.59 -10.26
C SER A 998 16.96 -3.69 -9.61
N TYR A 999 17.97 -3.24 -10.33
CA TYR A 999 19.35 -3.12 -9.87
C TYR A 999 19.61 -1.65 -9.55
N VAL A 1000 19.79 -1.33 -8.30
CA VAL A 1000 19.81 0.06 -7.79
C VAL A 1000 21.20 0.43 -7.27
N LEU A 1001 21.70 1.56 -7.71
CA LEU A 1001 22.85 2.25 -7.12
C LEU A 1001 22.33 3.44 -6.31
N GLY A 1002 22.55 3.42 -5.00
CA GLY A 1002 22.21 4.53 -4.09
C GLY A 1002 23.45 5.31 -3.66
N LEU A 1003 23.35 6.64 -3.65
CA LEU A 1003 24.40 7.54 -3.16
C LEU A 1003 23.75 8.60 -2.26
N THR A 1004 24.30 8.78 -1.06
CA THR A 1004 23.92 9.87 -0.14
C THR A 1004 25.17 10.70 0.17
N LEU A 1005 25.09 12.00 -0.06
CA LEU A 1005 26.13 12.98 0.25
C LEU A 1005 25.56 13.96 1.28
N THR A 1006 26.29 14.19 2.37
CA THR A 1006 25.95 15.21 3.38
C THR A 1006 27.08 16.21 3.46
N PHE A 1007 26.69 17.48 3.29
CA PHE A 1007 27.59 18.64 3.30
C PHE A 1007 27.59 19.30 4.66
#